data_4ab707cb24343371c67065f74d9e63a3
#
_entry.id   4ab707cb24343371c67065f74d9e63a3
#
_cell.length_a   1.000
_cell.length_b   1.000
_cell.length_c   1.000
_cell.angle_alpha   90.00
_cell.angle_beta   90.00
_cell.angle_gamma   90.00
#
_symmetry.space_group_name_H-M   'P 1'
#
loop_
_entity.id
_entity.type
_entity.pdbx_description
1 polymer ?
#
loop_
_entity_poly.entity_id
_entity_poly.type
_entity_poly.pdbx_seq_one_letter_code
_entity_poly.pdbx_strand_id
1 'polypeptide(L)'
;MKAHLLSALLLFFITTCYGGRISGTITDENGKPLAFASVLVKGTTRGTTANNEGKYFFDLEPGTYIIAAQYVGYIRAEKKIELGSEPLTLNFQLSRQQLSLKEVVVRPGAEDPAYEIIRNAIRKRRDYENPLDSFTCEAYIKTLVKTRKLPDRIFGQKIEKDDKKGMGVDSAGKGIIFLSESLTRIAYKKPNKTKLEVLSGRQSGSSGYGFNFPTFINFYKNNVEVLTSQLSPRGLVSPIADGALNFYRYRYLGSFWEDGKEVNQIKVIAKRKFEPVFSGIINITEGDWRIHSLDLLVTKESQLQILDTLTIKQIHVPVSRDIWQTKDQVVGFTFKMFGIDAVGNFLNVYNKYDITPEFRKKYFNNVIVTYDTAVNKKSKLYWDSIRPVQLEPEELKDYRIKDSAYQASRDSAFSKRNIDSLKKKQGPITSSQVLWTGFNRSNFHPTHPLNVSWEPLARNIQYNTIEGLMVAGKLTARRYLPKLKEQLTLAPSLRYGFGNTHLNGSLFVGLSKRSFTWDEEGGNASRRSLTFEGGKRVSQFNKDNPIRPEINTIYTLFVRRNYMKIYESWFGEAAYNKRMDNGLVFTLKALYEDRLPVENSSDFAFFGSKTTKAFTPNYPFEKIDSQFTRHQAVVLGINFEYKPGQKFIQFPRGKRPIGSKYPTLGFSYEKGIKNILGSDADFDRWRVSVWDDINLKLLGRTRYRIGVGGFINDNTVFIQDYQHFNGNQLIFASEYLNSFQLAPYYANSTTASFYAIGHFEHHFNGFLTNKIPFFRRLNWFLVGGANAFYVNRDNNYIEAFAGLENIFKVLRVDVVASYLNGKSGTVGLRIGLGGVLGNSINIGR
;
A
#
# COMPACT_ATOMS: atom_id res chain seq x y z
N MET A 1 40.72 -25.60 -49.62
CA MET A 1 41.75 -25.20 -48.67
C MET A 1 41.78 -23.75 -48.25
N LYS A 2 41.40 -22.76 -49.05
CA LYS A 2 41.42 -21.34 -48.64
C LYS A 2 40.24 -20.92 -47.68
N ALA A 3 39.12 -21.65 -47.69
CA ALA A 3 37.98 -21.31 -46.79
C ALA A 3 38.18 -21.82 -45.34
N HIS A 4 38.94 -22.88 -45.15
CA HIS A 4 39.22 -23.44 -43.81
C HIS A 4 40.34 -22.70 -43.06
N LEU A 5 41.22 -22.00 -43.81
CA LEU A 5 42.25 -21.12 -43.20
C LEU A 5 41.63 -19.83 -42.63
N LEU A 6 40.59 -19.31 -43.28
CA LEU A 6 39.92 -18.07 -42.82
C LEU A 6 39.05 -18.37 -41.58
N SER A 7 38.43 -19.54 -41.49
CA SER A 7 37.67 -20.00 -40.31
C SER A 7 38.58 -20.28 -39.13
N ALA A 8 39.79 -20.80 -39.34
CA ALA A 8 40.75 -21.02 -38.26
C ALA A 8 41.35 -19.69 -37.75
N LEU A 9 41.50 -18.70 -38.62
CA LEU A 9 42.03 -17.37 -38.24
C LEU A 9 40.95 -16.57 -37.44
N LEU A 10 39.64 -16.78 -37.69
CA LEU A 10 38.55 -16.13 -36.93
C LEU A 10 38.32 -16.74 -35.53
N LEU A 11 38.76 -18.01 -35.30
CA LEU A 11 38.66 -18.69 -34.02
C LEU A 11 39.79 -18.31 -33.03
N PHE A 12 40.84 -17.60 -33.52
CA PHE A 12 41.97 -17.21 -32.67
C PHE A 12 41.82 -15.80 -32.05
N PHE A 13 40.73 -15.06 -32.35
CA PHE A 13 40.51 -13.72 -31.80
C PHE A 13 39.36 -13.62 -30.80
N ILE A 14 38.90 -14.75 -30.23
CA ILE A 14 38.09 -14.71 -29.03
C ILE A 14 39.05 -14.79 -27.85
N THR A 15 39.87 -13.78 -27.65
CA THR A 15 40.43 -13.53 -26.33
C THR A 15 39.27 -13.09 -25.44
N THR A 16 38.71 -14.03 -24.69
CA THR A 16 37.91 -13.72 -23.55
C THR A 16 38.80 -12.93 -22.59
N CYS A 17 38.59 -11.62 -22.60
CA CYS A 17 39.23 -10.73 -21.62
C CYS A 17 38.64 -11.10 -20.26
N TYR A 18 39.24 -12.05 -19.56
CA TYR A 18 38.97 -12.36 -18.18
C TYR A 18 39.48 -11.16 -17.37
N GLY A 19 38.57 -10.31 -16.89
CA GLY A 19 38.92 -9.30 -15.91
C GLY A 19 39.49 -9.96 -14.64
N GLY A 20 40.48 -9.32 -14.03
CA GLY A 20 41.03 -9.78 -12.74
C GLY A 20 40.00 -9.56 -11.63
N ARG A 21 39.87 -10.51 -10.72
CA ARG A 21 39.00 -10.40 -9.55
C ARG A 21 39.76 -9.82 -8.37
N ILE A 22 39.25 -8.75 -7.77
CA ILE A 22 39.74 -8.24 -6.51
C ILE A 22 38.79 -8.72 -5.40
N SER A 23 39.32 -9.31 -4.35
CA SER A 23 38.55 -9.73 -3.16
C SER A 23 39.30 -9.39 -1.89
N GLY A 24 38.59 -9.34 -0.75
CA GLY A 24 39.25 -9.06 0.53
C GLY A 24 38.25 -8.84 1.64
N THR A 25 38.78 -8.36 2.77
CA THR A 25 38.01 -8.01 3.97
C THR A 25 38.28 -6.59 4.38
N ILE A 26 37.27 -5.94 4.98
CA ILE A 26 37.39 -4.62 5.57
C ILE A 26 37.08 -4.73 7.05
N THR A 27 38.04 -4.32 7.86
CA THR A 27 37.93 -4.37 9.33
C THR A 27 38.24 -3.00 9.94
N ASP A 28 37.83 -2.81 11.18
CA ASP A 28 38.32 -1.70 12.01
C ASP A 28 39.72 -2.01 12.56
N GLU A 29 40.28 -1.08 13.34
CA GLU A 29 41.60 -1.19 14.02
C GLU A 29 41.69 -2.37 15.01
N ASN A 30 40.54 -2.87 15.48
CA ASN A 30 40.46 -4.02 16.40
C ASN A 30 40.17 -5.34 15.64
N GLY A 31 40.20 -5.34 14.32
CA GLY A 31 39.88 -6.51 13.50
C GLY A 31 38.37 -6.82 13.37
N LYS A 32 37.50 -5.96 13.86
CA LYS A 32 36.05 -6.16 13.75
C LYS A 32 35.59 -5.84 12.33
N PRO A 33 34.80 -6.72 11.68
CA PRO A 33 34.27 -6.46 10.34
C PRO A 33 33.45 -5.17 10.24
N LEU A 34 33.69 -4.38 9.20
CA LEU A 34 32.92 -3.18 8.87
C LEU A 34 31.83 -3.53 7.85
N ALA A 35 30.66 -3.84 8.34
CA ALA A 35 29.52 -4.23 7.54
C ALA A 35 29.08 -3.09 6.60
N PHE A 36 28.91 -3.41 5.31
CA PHE A 36 28.48 -2.46 4.26
C PHE A 36 29.47 -1.32 4.00
N ALA A 37 30.77 -1.52 4.29
CA ALA A 37 31.81 -0.58 3.86
C ALA A 37 31.89 -0.56 2.33
N SER A 38 32.06 0.61 1.75
CA SER A 38 32.16 0.84 0.31
C SER A 38 33.58 0.62 -0.17
N VAL A 39 33.78 -0.08 -1.29
CA VAL A 39 35.07 -0.23 -1.98
C VAL A 39 34.90 0.24 -3.41
N LEU A 40 35.73 1.17 -3.86
CA LEU A 40 35.59 1.80 -5.16
C LEU A 40 36.92 2.09 -5.83
N VAL A 41 36.91 2.18 -7.14
CA VAL A 41 38.03 2.73 -7.91
C VAL A 41 37.98 4.24 -7.76
N LYS A 42 39.06 4.85 -7.22
CA LYS A 42 39.13 6.28 -6.95
C LYS A 42 38.78 7.11 -8.19
N GLY A 43 37.93 8.12 -7.99
CA GLY A 43 37.48 9.04 -9.05
C GLY A 43 36.42 8.46 -9.98
N THR A 44 35.85 7.27 -9.65
CA THR A 44 34.81 6.64 -10.45
C THR A 44 33.65 6.14 -9.55
N THR A 45 32.55 5.75 -10.15
CA THR A 45 31.45 5.07 -9.45
C THR A 45 31.58 3.53 -9.51
N ARG A 46 32.67 3.01 -10.13
CA ARG A 46 32.91 1.55 -10.20
C ARG A 46 33.40 1.05 -8.85
N GLY A 47 32.74 0.05 -8.32
CA GLY A 47 33.08 -0.52 -7.01
C GLY A 47 32.02 -1.47 -6.49
N THR A 48 32.21 -1.86 -5.24
CA THR A 48 31.38 -2.85 -4.54
C THR A 48 31.13 -2.40 -3.10
N THR A 49 30.31 -3.15 -2.38
CA THR A 49 30.02 -2.95 -0.96
C THR A 49 30.29 -4.22 -0.19
N ALA A 50 30.95 -4.15 0.96
CA ALA A 50 31.20 -5.32 1.78
C ALA A 50 29.88 -5.89 2.37
N ASN A 51 29.85 -7.19 2.63
CA ASN A 51 28.74 -7.83 3.35
C ASN A 51 28.82 -7.58 4.87
N ASN A 52 27.95 -8.22 5.68
CA ASN A 52 27.98 -8.05 7.15
C ASN A 52 29.26 -8.59 7.80
N GLU A 53 29.98 -9.51 7.13
CA GLU A 53 31.28 -10.05 7.58
C GLU A 53 32.46 -9.19 7.10
N GLY A 54 32.21 -8.04 6.48
CA GLY A 54 33.24 -7.17 5.92
C GLY A 54 33.87 -7.70 4.63
N LYS A 55 33.40 -8.79 4.07
CA LYS A 55 33.94 -9.39 2.84
C LYS A 55 33.38 -8.71 1.61
N TYR A 56 34.28 -8.52 0.60
CA TYR A 56 33.93 -7.94 -0.68
C TYR A 56 34.64 -8.60 -1.85
N PHE A 57 34.10 -8.45 -3.03
CA PHE A 57 34.76 -8.72 -4.29
C PHE A 57 34.17 -7.86 -5.42
N PHE A 58 34.96 -7.62 -6.44
CA PHE A 58 34.50 -7.07 -7.72
C PHE A 58 35.52 -7.33 -8.84
N ASP A 59 35.06 -7.31 -10.07
CA ASP A 59 35.88 -7.64 -11.24
C ASP A 59 36.19 -6.35 -11.98
N LEU A 60 37.47 -6.18 -12.38
CA LEU A 60 37.97 -5.08 -13.19
C LEU A 60 38.81 -5.65 -14.35
N GLU A 61 38.89 -4.87 -15.40
CA GLU A 61 39.83 -5.15 -16.50
C GLU A 61 41.27 -5.04 -16.01
N PRO A 62 42.22 -5.76 -16.61
CA PRO A 62 43.65 -5.59 -16.26
C PRO A 62 44.05 -4.12 -16.39
N GLY A 63 44.84 -3.62 -15.42
CA GLY A 63 45.27 -2.21 -15.40
C GLY A 63 45.75 -1.75 -14.02
N THR A 64 46.21 -0.51 -13.96
CA THR A 64 46.62 0.12 -12.71
C THR A 64 45.46 0.93 -12.13
N TYR A 65 45.15 0.66 -10.87
CA TYR A 65 44.04 1.30 -10.17
C TYR A 65 44.45 1.79 -8.79
N ILE A 66 43.78 2.81 -8.31
CA ILE A 66 43.77 3.18 -6.89
C ILE A 66 42.43 2.71 -6.32
N ILE A 67 42.47 1.72 -5.44
CA ILE A 67 41.28 1.18 -4.78
C ILE A 67 41.13 1.86 -3.43
N ALA A 68 39.97 2.42 -3.17
CA ALA A 68 39.65 3.09 -1.91
C ALA A 68 38.58 2.32 -1.15
N ALA A 69 38.79 2.11 0.16
CA ALA A 69 37.79 1.59 1.09
C ALA A 69 37.32 2.71 1.99
N GLN A 70 35.98 2.84 2.14
CA GLN A 70 35.35 3.95 2.86
C GLN A 70 34.20 3.44 3.73
N TYR A 71 34.11 3.98 4.94
CA TYR A 71 33.01 3.72 5.86
C TYR A 71 32.73 4.95 6.71
N VAL A 72 31.44 5.24 7.00
CA VAL A 72 31.05 6.43 7.80
C VAL A 72 31.70 6.40 9.17
N GLY A 73 32.46 7.46 9.54
CA GLY A 73 33.15 7.56 10.81
C GLY A 73 34.56 6.93 10.84
N TYR A 74 35.09 6.50 9.69
CA TYR A 74 36.42 5.92 9.52
C TYR A 74 37.24 6.67 8.48
N ILE A 75 38.56 6.69 8.64
CA ILE A 75 39.48 7.24 7.65
C ILE A 75 39.47 6.36 6.41
N ARG A 76 39.27 6.96 5.25
CA ARG A 76 39.38 6.29 3.97
C ARG A 76 40.76 5.76 3.75
N ALA A 77 40.85 4.48 3.40
CA ALA A 77 42.12 3.85 3.06
C ALA A 77 42.24 3.65 1.55
N GLU A 78 43.38 3.97 0.98
CA GLU A 78 43.67 3.84 -0.45
C GLU A 78 44.88 2.94 -0.68
N LYS A 79 44.77 2.07 -1.69
CA LYS A 79 45.88 1.24 -2.14
C LYS A 79 46.00 1.28 -3.65
N LYS A 80 47.20 1.60 -4.14
CA LYS A 80 47.54 1.48 -5.58
C LYS A 80 47.82 0.00 -5.86
N ILE A 81 47.17 -0.54 -6.88
CA ILE A 81 47.36 -1.90 -7.32
C ILE A 81 47.61 -1.98 -8.82
N GLU A 82 48.28 -3.00 -9.24
CA GLU A 82 48.41 -3.41 -10.63
C GLU A 82 47.65 -4.75 -10.76
N LEU A 83 46.56 -4.73 -11.51
CA LEU A 83 45.69 -5.88 -11.67
C LEU A 83 45.98 -6.58 -12.97
N GLY A 84 46.34 -7.85 -12.93
CA GLY A 84 46.42 -8.72 -14.07
C GLY A 84 45.14 -9.53 -14.29
N SER A 85 45.28 -10.67 -14.92
CA SER A 85 44.16 -11.65 -15.07
C SER A 85 43.94 -12.55 -13.87
N GLU A 86 44.92 -12.62 -12.95
CA GLU A 86 44.86 -13.45 -11.74
C GLU A 86 44.07 -12.76 -10.63
N PRO A 87 43.37 -13.54 -9.77
CA PRO A 87 42.66 -12.99 -8.62
C PRO A 87 43.62 -12.32 -7.61
N LEU A 88 43.29 -11.09 -7.19
CA LEU A 88 44.05 -10.35 -6.20
C LEU A 88 43.30 -10.25 -4.87
N THR A 89 43.95 -10.62 -3.78
CA THR A 89 43.40 -10.40 -2.42
C THR A 89 43.90 -9.08 -1.87
N LEU A 90 42.96 -8.17 -1.52
CA LEU A 90 43.24 -6.83 -1.04
C LEU A 90 42.44 -6.54 0.23
N ASN A 91 43.04 -6.65 1.40
CA ASN A 91 42.40 -6.37 2.67
C ASN A 91 42.61 -4.91 3.08
N PHE A 92 41.58 -4.33 3.72
CA PHE A 92 41.66 -2.99 4.28
C PHE A 92 41.38 -3.04 5.80
N GLN A 93 42.21 -2.32 6.56
CA GLN A 93 41.95 -2.02 7.95
C GLN A 93 41.75 -0.51 8.04
N LEU A 94 40.56 -0.09 8.50
CA LEU A 94 40.21 1.33 8.61
C LEU A 94 40.34 1.77 10.05
N SER A 95 41.05 2.87 10.26
CA SER A 95 41.13 3.52 11.55
C SER A 95 39.95 4.48 11.75
N ARG A 96 39.52 4.62 13.01
CA ARG A 96 38.50 5.62 13.33
C ARG A 96 38.96 7.01 12.97
N GLN A 97 38.03 7.81 12.51
CA GLN A 97 38.27 9.19 12.11
C GLN A 97 38.79 9.98 13.31
N GLN A 98 40.03 10.42 13.23
CA GLN A 98 40.54 11.42 14.15
C GLN A 98 40.01 12.77 13.72
N LEU A 99 39.15 13.37 14.56
CA LEU A 99 38.56 14.65 14.25
C LEU A 99 39.52 15.76 14.74
N SER A 100 39.90 16.64 13.85
CA SER A 100 40.56 17.89 14.20
C SER A 100 39.52 18.85 14.76
N LEU A 101 39.64 19.26 15.98
CA LEU A 101 38.90 20.38 16.54
C LEU A 101 39.57 21.67 16.05
N LYS A 102 38.89 22.45 15.22
CA LYS A 102 39.32 23.84 15.00
C LYS A 102 39.40 24.52 16.40
N GLU A 103 40.48 25.24 16.66
CA GLU A 103 40.57 26.04 17.86
C GLU A 103 39.41 27.07 17.85
N VAL A 104 38.31 26.69 18.50
CA VAL A 104 37.19 27.60 18.68
C VAL A 104 37.46 28.35 19.96
N VAL A 105 37.82 29.61 19.84
CA VAL A 105 37.80 30.53 20.98
C VAL A 105 36.38 30.56 21.51
N VAL A 106 36.07 29.73 22.50
CA VAL A 106 34.76 29.67 23.14
C VAL A 106 34.56 30.96 23.94
N ARG A 107 33.98 31.97 23.32
CA ARG A 107 33.47 33.12 24.07
C ARG A 107 32.16 32.68 24.75
N PRO A 108 31.96 33.03 26.04
CA PRO A 108 30.70 32.75 26.65
C PRO A 108 29.53 33.30 25.81
N GLY A 109 28.59 32.44 25.45
CA GLY A 109 27.45 32.80 24.59
C GLY A 109 27.65 32.65 23.06
N ALA A 110 28.86 32.20 22.60
CA ALA A 110 29.06 31.92 21.17
C ALA A 110 28.21 30.72 20.70
N GLU A 111 27.58 30.86 19.55
CA GLU A 111 26.82 29.77 18.96
C GLU A 111 27.76 28.64 18.46
N ASP A 112 27.35 27.38 18.63
CA ASP A 112 28.12 26.23 18.14
C ASP A 112 28.35 26.35 16.62
N PRO A 113 29.60 26.18 16.11
CA PRO A 113 29.93 26.30 14.68
C PRO A 113 29.05 25.42 13.74
N ALA A 114 28.50 24.33 14.27
CA ALA A 114 27.57 23.49 13.53
C ALA A 114 26.39 24.27 12.95
N TYR A 115 25.93 25.32 13.64
CA TYR A 115 24.75 26.07 13.15
C TYR A 115 25.06 26.90 11.90
N GLU A 116 26.24 27.46 11.77
CA GLU A 116 26.65 28.17 10.57
C GLU A 116 26.76 27.21 9.38
N ILE A 117 27.40 26.07 9.58
CA ILE A 117 27.54 25.02 8.57
C ILE A 117 26.17 24.53 8.09
N ILE A 118 25.25 24.27 9.03
CA ILE A 118 23.88 23.84 8.72
C ILE A 118 23.11 24.93 7.97
N ARG A 119 23.22 26.21 8.35
CA ARG A 119 22.57 27.31 7.60
C ARG A 119 23.09 27.40 6.16
N ASN A 120 24.37 27.19 5.96
CA ASN A 120 24.98 27.17 4.64
C ASN A 120 24.47 25.97 3.83
N ALA A 121 24.38 24.77 4.43
CA ALA A 121 23.81 23.59 3.80
C ALA A 121 22.33 23.78 3.46
N ILE A 122 21.53 24.41 4.33
CA ILE A 122 20.14 24.76 4.07
C ILE A 122 20.02 25.70 2.86
N ARG A 123 20.87 26.74 2.77
CA ARG A 123 20.85 27.67 1.63
C ARG A 123 21.18 26.99 0.30
N LYS A 124 22.18 26.08 0.31
CA LYS A 124 22.67 25.37 -0.88
C LYS A 124 21.88 24.11 -1.22
N ARG A 125 20.99 23.61 -0.35
CA ARG A 125 20.33 22.32 -0.56
C ARG A 125 19.55 22.21 -1.87
N ARG A 126 18.93 23.32 -2.35
CA ARG A 126 18.14 23.34 -3.60
C ARG A 126 19.01 23.08 -4.82
N ASP A 127 20.27 23.52 -4.79
CA ASP A 127 21.24 23.28 -5.85
C ASP A 127 21.56 21.79 -5.98
N TYR A 128 21.51 21.06 -4.85
CA TYR A 128 21.87 19.65 -4.75
C TYR A 128 20.66 18.69 -4.72
N GLU A 129 19.43 19.19 -4.60
CA GLU A 129 18.24 18.35 -4.58
C GLU A 129 18.08 17.57 -5.90
N ASN A 130 18.31 18.22 -7.04
CA ASN A 130 18.27 17.65 -8.38
C ASN A 130 19.32 18.32 -9.27
N PRO A 131 20.61 18.01 -9.11
CA PRO A 131 21.68 18.73 -9.79
C PRO A 131 21.74 18.43 -11.30
N LEU A 132 21.17 17.29 -11.73
CA LEU A 132 21.19 16.84 -13.12
C LEU A 132 19.86 17.08 -13.81
N ASP A 133 19.89 17.49 -15.08
CA ASP A 133 18.70 17.59 -15.93
C ASP A 133 18.19 16.21 -16.32
N SER A 134 19.08 15.28 -16.53
CA SER A 134 18.78 13.87 -16.75
C SER A 134 19.94 12.97 -16.33
N PHE A 135 19.61 11.75 -15.92
CA PHE A 135 20.62 10.71 -15.71
C PHE A 135 19.99 9.32 -15.84
N THR A 136 20.86 8.32 -16.04
CA THR A 136 20.54 6.92 -15.77
C THR A 136 21.53 6.32 -14.78
N CYS A 137 21.10 5.30 -14.04
CA CYS A 137 21.99 4.47 -13.22
C CYS A 137 21.39 3.08 -13.03
N GLU A 138 22.18 2.13 -12.57
CA GLU A 138 21.74 0.82 -12.15
C GLU A 138 21.78 0.72 -10.62
N ALA A 139 20.68 0.29 -10.02
CA ALA A 139 20.57 0.03 -8.59
C ALA A 139 20.45 -1.48 -8.34
N TYR A 140 21.43 -2.05 -7.65
CA TYR A 140 21.32 -3.36 -7.07
C TYR A 140 20.69 -3.22 -5.69
N ILE A 141 19.64 -4.02 -5.41
CA ILE A 141 18.90 -3.98 -4.16
C ILE A 141 18.93 -5.37 -3.54
N LYS A 142 19.44 -5.47 -2.32
CA LYS A 142 19.36 -6.68 -1.49
C LYS A 142 18.50 -6.39 -0.27
N THR A 143 17.49 -7.22 -0.06
CA THR A 143 16.60 -7.12 1.10
C THR A 143 16.70 -8.39 1.92
N LEU A 144 16.97 -8.23 3.20
CA LEU A 144 17.08 -9.33 4.17
C LEU A 144 16.20 -9.02 5.37
N VAL A 145 15.36 -9.99 5.76
CA VAL A 145 14.60 -9.94 7.02
C VAL A 145 14.79 -11.25 7.77
N LYS A 146 15.28 -11.11 9.00
CA LYS A 146 15.51 -12.25 9.91
C LYS A 146 14.62 -12.12 11.14
N THR A 147 14.05 -13.23 11.60
CA THR A 147 13.42 -13.29 12.92
C THR A 147 14.45 -13.66 13.98
N ARG A 148 14.36 -13.01 15.13
CA ARG A 148 15.04 -13.36 16.37
C ARG A 148 14.16 -14.20 17.27
N LYS A 149 12.82 -14.01 17.14
CA LYS A 149 11.80 -14.74 17.86
C LYS A 149 10.49 -14.72 17.08
N LEU A 150 9.88 -15.88 16.92
CA LEU A 150 8.52 -16.05 16.40
C LEU A 150 7.69 -16.75 17.49
N PRO A 151 6.55 -16.19 17.91
CA PRO A 151 5.72 -16.80 18.96
C PRO A 151 5.05 -18.08 18.43
N ASP A 152 4.63 -18.94 19.33
CA ASP A 152 3.90 -20.17 18.98
C ASP A 152 2.44 -19.91 18.63
N ARG A 153 1.92 -18.73 19.01
CA ARG A 153 0.55 -18.30 18.70
C ARG A 153 0.53 -16.83 18.30
N ILE A 154 -0.22 -16.51 17.26
CA ILE A 154 -0.51 -15.14 16.84
C ILE A 154 -2.04 -14.97 16.81
N PHE A 155 -2.56 -13.98 17.53
CA PHE A 155 -4.01 -13.75 17.70
C PHE A 155 -4.80 -15.01 18.11
N GLY A 156 -4.20 -15.84 18.99
CA GLY A 156 -4.80 -17.07 19.48
C GLY A 156 -4.65 -18.28 18.56
N GLN A 157 -4.26 -18.08 17.30
CA GLN A 157 -4.00 -19.16 16.34
C GLN A 157 -2.59 -19.72 16.54
N LYS A 158 -2.49 -21.03 16.68
CA LYS A 158 -1.22 -21.76 16.81
C LYS A 158 -0.51 -21.80 15.47
N ILE A 159 0.78 -21.49 15.47
CA ILE A 159 1.66 -21.70 14.31
C ILE A 159 2.21 -23.12 14.39
N GLU A 160 1.86 -23.95 13.42
CA GLU A 160 2.31 -25.32 13.39
C GLU A 160 3.82 -25.38 13.06
N LYS A 161 4.48 -26.49 13.46
CA LYS A 161 5.93 -26.68 13.19
C LYS A 161 6.24 -26.69 11.69
N ASP A 162 5.35 -27.23 10.88
CA ASP A 162 5.49 -27.26 9.43
C ASP A 162 5.39 -25.85 8.82
N ASP A 163 4.54 -24.98 9.37
CA ASP A 163 4.45 -23.58 8.97
C ASP A 163 5.74 -22.81 9.28
N LYS A 164 6.31 -23.03 10.48
CA LYS A 164 7.60 -22.44 10.86
C LYS A 164 8.72 -22.89 9.90
N LYS A 165 8.76 -24.18 9.59
CA LYS A 165 9.73 -24.73 8.63
C LYS A 165 9.52 -24.15 7.22
N GLY A 166 8.25 -23.99 6.80
CA GLY A 166 7.89 -23.35 5.52
C GLY A 166 8.31 -21.89 5.45
N MET A 167 8.29 -21.17 6.59
CA MET A 167 8.81 -19.80 6.71
C MET A 167 10.33 -19.72 6.77
N GLY A 168 11.05 -20.84 6.85
CA GLY A 168 12.51 -20.88 6.95
C GLY A 168 13.06 -20.55 8.33
N VAL A 169 12.28 -20.78 9.38
CA VAL A 169 12.71 -20.56 10.78
C VAL A 169 12.83 -21.89 11.52
N ASP A 170 13.72 -21.90 12.50
CA ASP A 170 13.93 -23.05 13.38
C ASP A 170 12.81 -23.22 14.42
N SER A 171 12.94 -24.23 15.29
CA SER A 171 11.99 -24.47 16.38
C SER A 171 11.89 -23.30 17.38
N ALA A 172 12.97 -22.53 17.54
CA ALA A 172 13.02 -21.34 18.38
C ALA A 172 12.44 -20.08 17.67
N GLY A 173 12.01 -20.23 16.42
CA GLY A 173 11.49 -19.14 15.60
C GLY A 173 12.56 -18.17 15.07
N LYS A 174 13.82 -18.63 14.97
CA LYS A 174 14.92 -17.87 14.39
C LYS A 174 15.19 -18.31 12.94
N GLY A 175 15.50 -17.37 12.07
CA GLY A 175 15.87 -17.63 10.69
C GLY A 175 15.55 -16.50 9.72
N ILE A 176 15.91 -16.71 8.47
CA ILE A 176 15.61 -15.77 7.38
C ILE A 176 14.17 -16.00 6.92
N ILE A 177 13.31 -15.00 7.08
CA ILE A 177 11.93 -15.05 6.61
C ILE A 177 11.75 -14.44 5.24
N PHE A 178 12.64 -13.52 4.87
CA PHE A 178 12.61 -12.88 3.55
C PHE A 178 14.03 -12.56 3.09
N LEU A 179 14.37 -13.02 1.90
CA LEU A 179 15.62 -12.69 1.23
C LEU A 179 15.32 -12.47 -0.24
N SER A 180 15.71 -11.32 -0.77
CA SER A 180 15.56 -11.03 -2.19
C SER A 180 16.70 -10.17 -2.72
N GLU A 181 16.95 -10.30 -4.02
CA GLU A 181 17.89 -9.50 -4.79
C GLU A 181 17.20 -8.99 -6.05
N SER A 182 17.51 -7.77 -6.46
CA SER A 182 17.06 -7.21 -7.74
C SER A 182 18.08 -6.25 -8.34
N LEU A 183 18.05 -6.12 -9.67
CA LEU A 183 18.77 -5.08 -10.42
C LEU A 183 17.74 -4.25 -11.17
N THR A 184 17.74 -2.96 -10.92
CA THR A 184 16.81 -2.00 -11.53
C THR A 184 17.57 -0.87 -12.18
N ARG A 185 17.30 -0.61 -13.46
CA ARG A 185 17.78 0.60 -14.14
C ARG A 185 16.83 1.74 -13.85
N ILE A 186 17.40 2.88 -13.48
CA ILE A 186 16.71 4.09 -13.12
C ILE A 186 16.99 5.12 -14.17
N ALA A 187 15.96 5.75 -14.70
CA ALA A 187 16.05 6.89 -15.59
C ALA A 187 15.29 8.08 -14.99
N TYR A 188 15.94 9.22 -14.97
CA TYR A 188 15.38 10.47 -14.50
C TYR A 188 15.53 11.57 -15.55
N LYS A 189 14.55 12.47 -15.63
CA LYS A 189 14.58 13.71 -16.43
C LYS A 189 13.74 14.79 -15.75
N LYS A 190 14.31 16.00 -15.58
CA LYS A 190 13.57 17.16 -15.05
C LYS A 190 12.28 17.43 -15.84
N PRO A 191 11.26 18.00 -15.17
CA PRO A 191 11.23 18.40 -13.77
C PRO A 191 10.97 17.22 -12.79
N ASN A 192 10.29 16.14 -13.18
CA ASN A 192 9.91 15.03 -12.25
C ASN A 192 9.58 13.74 -13.01
N LYS A 193 10.24 13.49 -14.14
CA LYS A 193 10.02 12.27 -14.91
C LYS A 193 10.96 11.19 -14.42
N THR A 194 10.41 10.08 -13.93
CA THR A 194 11.18 8.91 -13.50
C THR A 194 10.64 7.67 -14.18
N LYS A 195 11.52 6.79 -14.60
CA LYS A 195 11.18 5.45 -15.08
C LYS A 195 12.13 4.44 -14.49
N LEU A 196 11.58 3.32 -14.03
CA LEU A 196 12.30 2.20 -13.47
C LEU A 196 12.13 0.99 -14.38
N GLU A 197 13.24 0.34 -14.73
CA GLU A 197 13.26 -0.89 -15.52
C GLU A 197 13.87 -1.99 -14.67
N VAL A 198 13.03 -2.89 -14.14
CA VAL A 198 13.47 -4.02 -13.34
C VAL A 198 14.03 -5.09 -14.27
N LEU A 199 15.36 -5.17 -14.35
CA LEU A 199 16.10 -6.02 -15.28
C LEU A 199 16.12 -7.48 -14.79
N SER A 200 16.29 -7.66 -13.48
CA SER A 200 16.29 -8.97 -12.83
C SER A 200 15.80 -8.86 -11.38
N GLY A 201 15.22 -9.93 -10.88
CA GLY A 201 14.75 -10.04 -9.51
C GLY A 201 14.62 -11.50 -9.12
N ARG A 202 15.03 -11.85 -7.90
CA ARG A 202 14.81 -13.16 -7.28
C ARG A 202 14.44 -13.03 -5.83
N GLN A 203 13.68 -13.98 -5.36
CA GLN A 203 13.28 -14.12 -3.97
C GLN A 203 13.47 -15.56 -3.55
N SER A 204 14.11 -15.78 -2.41
CA SER A 204 14.35 -17.11 -1.86
C SER A 204 13.04 -17.88 -1.67
N GLY A 205 12.98 -19.09 -2.21
CA GLY A 205 11.82 -19.98 -2.10
C GLY A 205 10.55 -19.51 -2.82
N SER A 206 10.66 -18.66 -3.84
CA SER A 206 9.50 -18.10 -4.54
C SER A 206 9.81 -17.76 -6.00
N SER A 207 8.77 -17.75 -6.85
CA SER A 207 8.83 -17.13 -8.19
C SER A 207 8.58 -15.63 -8.16
N GLY A 208 8.50 -15.01 -7.00
CA GLY A 208 8.33 -13.56 -6.83
C GLY A 208 9.51 -12.77 -7.39
N TYR A 209 9.29 -11.49 -7.62
CA TYR A 209 10.32 -10.61 -8.18
C TYR A 209 11.20 -9.97 -7.10
N GLY A 210 10.92 -10.28 -5.81
CA GLY A 210 11.59 -9.64 -4.69
C GLY A 210 11.20 -8.18 -4.50
N PHE A 211 11.93 -7.50 -3.62
CA PHE A 211 11.80 -6.04 -3.45
C PHE A 211 12.73 -5.36 -4.45
N ASN A 212 12.19 -4.56 -5.35
CA ASN A 212 12.92 -4.03 -6.51
C ASN A 212 12.64 -2.54 -6.79
N PHE A 213 12.07 -1.85 -5.80
CA PHE A 213 11.96 -0.40 -5.84
C PHE A 213 13.14 0.21 -5.09
N PRO A 214 14.11 0.85 -5.79
CA PRO A 214 15.16 1.58 -5.11
C PRO A 214 14.54 2.73 -4.34
N THR A 215 14.82 2.76 -3.05
CA THR A 215 14.35 3.83 -2.19
C THR A 215 15.32 4.98 -2.27
N PHE A 216 15.12 5.94 -3.17
CA PHE A 216 15.89 7.19 -3.15
C PHE A 216 15.47 8.04 -1.97
N ILE A 217 16.23 7.95 -0.90
CA ILE A 217 16.04 8.82 0.25
C ILE A 217 16.87 10.08 0.02
N ASN A 218 16.21 11.18 -0.33
CA ASN A 218 16.86 12.45 -0.63
C ASN A 218 16.73 13.39 0.57
N PHE A 219 17.84 13.61 1.29
CA PHE A 219 17.90 14.48 2.45
C PHE A 219 17.96 15.98 2.10
N TYR A 220 18.13 16.32 0.84
CA TYR A 220 18.01 17.72 0.39
C TYR A 220 16.54 18.18 0.32
N LYS A 221 15.55 17.26 0.38
CA LYS A 221 14.13 17.60 0.52
C LYS A 221 13.79 18.02 1.95
N ASN A 222 12.81 18.90 2.10
CA ASN A 222 12.32 19.32 3.42
C ASN A 222 11.74 18.15 4.22
N ASN A 223 11.00 17.29 3.54
CA ASN A 223 10.37 16.12 4.14
C ASN A 223 10.88 14.85 3.46
N VAL A 224 11.48 13.99 4.25
CA VAL A 224 12.09 12.74 3.81
C VAL A 224 11.07 11.61 3.97
N GLU A 225 10.75 10.96 2.87
CA GLU A 225 9.93 9.75 2.88
C GLU A 225 10.83 8.51 2.88
N VAL A 226 10.58 7.60 3.83
CA VAL A 226 11.35 6.36 3.94
C VAL A 226 10.39 5.19 3.83
N LEU A 227 10.61 4.30 2.85
CA LEU A 227 9.83 3.12 2.53
C LEU A 227 8.37 3.42 2.17
N THR A 228 7.50 3.65 3.13
CA THR A 228 6.08 3.94 2.89
C THR A 228 5.55 5.00 3.87
N SER A 229 4.53 5.75 3.45
CA SER A 229 3.83 6.71 4.30
C SER A 229 3.13 6.07 5.52
N GLN A 230 2.90 4.77 5.52
CA GLN A 230 2.32 4.05 6.66
C GLN A 230 3.30 3.94 7.84
N LEU A 231 4.61 3.92 7.58
CA LEU A 231 5.64 3.86 8.63
C LEU A 231 5.82 5.20 9.33
N SER A 232 5.69 6.28 8.60
CA SER A 232 5.68 7.65 9.14
C SER A 232 4.69 8.49 8.35
N PRO A 233 3.43 8.60 8.80
CA PRO A 233 2.35 9.27 8.03
C PRO A 233 2.63 10.73 7.70
N ARG A 234 3.45 11.41 8.51
CA ARG A 234 3.88 12.80 8.30
C ARG A 234 5.19 12.93 7.51
N GLY A 235 5.85 11.82 7.14
CA GLY A 235 7.25 11.81 6.71
C GLY A 235 8.18 12.24 7.84
N LEU A 236 9.44 12.45 7.52
CA LEU A 236 10.48 12.84 8.49
C LEU A 236 11.12 14.16 8.07
N VAL A 237 11.37 15.06 9.00
CA VAL A 237 12.01 16.35 8.72
C VAL A 237 13.49 16.12 8.44
N SER A 238 14.00 16.60 7.29
CA SER A 238 15.43 16.53 7.00
C SER A 238 16.25 17.37 8.00
N PRO A 239 17.46 16.90 8.42
CA PRO A 239 18.37 17.72 9.22
C PRO A 239 18.82 19.03 8.56
N ILE A 240 18.64 19.18 7.26
CA ILE A 240 18.94 20.40 6.49
C ILE A 240 17.67 20.96 5.79
N ALA A 241 16.46 20.67 6.31
CA ALA A 241 15.23 21.28 5.85
C ALA A 241 15.23 22.81 6.07
N ASP A 242 14.41 23.58 5.33
CA ASP A 242 14.28 25.04 5.51
C ASP A 242 13.97 25.41 6.98
N GLY A 243 13.12 24.62 7.66
CA GLY A 243 12.78 24.81 9.07
C GLY A 243 13.55 23.93 10.05
N ALA A 244 14.68 23.32 9.65
CA ALA A 244 15.38 22.32 10.46
C ALA A 244 15.81 22.85 11.85
N LEU A 245 16.17 24.12 11.93
CA LEU A 245 16.56 24.76 13.20
C LEU A 245 15.43 24.79 14.26
N ASN A 246 14.17 24.64 13.85
CA ASN A 246 13.03 24.51 14.78
C ASN A 246 12.89 23.09 15.38
N PHE A 247 13.44 22.10 14.70
CA PHE A 247 13.30 20.67 15.04
C PHE A 247 14.56 20.10 15.69
N TYR A 248 15.75 20.63 15.36
CA TYR A 248 17.04 20.09 15.75
C TYR A 248 17.90 21.06 16.53
N ARG A 249 18.75 20.49 17.39
CA ARG A 249 19.99 21.08 17.91
C ARG A 249 21.14 20.41 17.21
N TYR A 250 22.21 21.15 16.98
CA TYR A 250 23.40 20.66 16.31
C TYR A 250 24.62 20.85 17.24
N ARG A 251 25.55 19.92 17.17
CA ARG A 251 26.82 19.98 17.86
C ARG A 251 27.93 19.65 16.88
N TYR A 252 28.86 20.51 16.74
CA TYR A 252 30.11 20.29 16.02
C TYR A 252 30.95 19.25 16.74
N LEU A 253 31.39 18.22 16.00
CA LEU A 253 32.27 17.17 16.55
C LEU A 253 33.73 17.32 16.09
N GLY A 254 33.98 18.11 15.04
CA GLY A 254 35.26 18.31 14.41
C GLY A 254 35.19 18.16 12.89
N SER A 255 36.33 18.27 12.23
CA SER A 255 36.46 18.08 10.79
C SER A 255 37.53 17.05 10.44
N PHE A 256 37.49 16.57 9.22
CA PHE A 256 38.48 15.69 8.63
C PHE A 256 38.66 16.02 7.15
N TRP A 257 39.79 15.58 6.59
CA TRP A 257 40.11 15.81 5.18
C TRP A 257 39.91 14.53 4.38
N GLU A 258 39.22 14.65 3.27
CA GLU A 258 39.02 13.57 2.30
C GLU A 258 39.00 14.12 0.87
N ASP A 259 39.80 13.54 -0.02
CA ASP A 259 39.94 13.98 -1.44
C ASP A 259 40.23 15.50 -1.60
N GLY A 260 41.07 16.07 -0.71
CA GLY A 260 41.42 17.48 -0.72
C GLY A 260 40.30 18.43 -0.26
N LYS A 261 39.24 17.91 0.29
CA LYS A 261 38.12 18.68 0.88
C LYS A 261 38.05 18.45 2.40
N GLU A 262 37.84 19.54 3.10
CA GLU A 262 37.50 19.45 4.53
C GLU A 262 36.03 19.05 4.68
N VAL A 263 35.77 18.09 5.54
CA VAL A 263 34.43 17.57 5.82
C VAL A 263 34.10 17.77 7.29
N ASN A 264 33.06 18.51 7.58
CA ASN A 264 32.61 18.81 8.93
C ASN A 264 31.66 17.73 9.45
N GLN A 265 31.97 17.15 10.59
CA GLN A 265 31.13 16.16 11.26
C GLN A 265 30.22 16.84 12.29
N ILE A 266 28.91 16.68 12.12
CA ILE A 266 27.90 17.34 12.93
C ILE A 266 26.98 16.29 13.54
N LYS A 267 26.80 16.36 14.87
CA LYS A 267 25.80 15.59 15.60
C LYS A 267 24.45 16.27 15.49
N VAL A 268 23.48 15.54 14.97
CA VAL A 268 22.07 15.94 14.87
C VAL A 268 21.33 15.43 16.08
N ILE A 269 20.67 16.32 16.82
CA ILE A 269 19.97 16.03 18.07
C ILE A 269 18.55 16.56 17.97
N ALA A 270 17.57 15.72 18.14
CA ALA A 270 16.15 16.12 18.16
C ALA A 270 15.88 17.10 19.31
N LYS A 271 15.28 18.24 19.03
CA LYS A 271 14.81 19.18 20.08
C LYS A 271 13.64 18.59 20.89
N ARG A 272 12.78 17.83 20.22
CA ARG A 272 11.60 17.17 20.80
C ARG A 272 11.53 15.73 20.30
N LYS A 273 11.50 14.78 21.23
CA LYS A 273 11.54 13.33 20.91
C LYS A 273 10.33 12.82 20.10
N PHE A 274 9.16 13.46 20.26
CA PHE A 274 7.90 12.99 19.66
C PHE A 274 7.53 13.68 18.33
N GLU A 275 8.48 14.38 17.73
CA GLU A 275 8.36 14.91 16.38
C GLU A 275 8.96 13.91 15.37
N PRO A 276 8.57 13.97 14.08
CA PRO A 276 9.09 13.08 13.04
C PRO A 276 10.51 13.52 12.63
N VAL A 277 11.49 13.23 13.47
CA VAL A 277 12.86 13.72 13.38
C VAL A 277 13.88 12.60 13.47
N PHE A 278 15.06 12.87 12.92
CA PHE A 278 16.22 12.02 13.01
C PHE A 278 17.10 12.38 14.21
N SER A 279 18.00 11.47 14.56
CA SER A 279 19.16 11.72 15.42
C SER A 279 20.34 10.96 14.84
N GLY A 280 21.58 11.43 15.08
CA GLY A 280 22.78 10.75 14.57
C GLY A 280 23.82 11.72 14.05
N ILE A 281 24.47 11.39 12.96
CA ILE A 281 25.60 12.14 12.38
C ILE A 281 25.31 12.50 10.94
N ILE A 282 25.64 13.73 10.57
CA ILE A 282 25.69 14.20 9.20
C ILE A 282 27.07 14.83 8.95
N ASN A 283 27.70 14.44 7.85
CA ASN A 283 28.98 14.96 7.41
C ASN A 283 28.76 15.89 6.21
N ILE A 284 29.23 17.15 6.32
CA ILE A 284 29.01 18.22 5.34
C ILE A 284 30.35 18.77 4.89
N THR A 285 30.58 18.85 3.57
CA THR A 285 31.82 19.41 3.00
C THR A 285 31.92 20.90 3.29
N GLU A 286 33.12 21.38 3.59
CA GLU A 286 33.40 22.80 3.73
C GLU A 286 33.36 23.48 2.35
N GLY A 287 32.90 24.71 2.29
CA GLY A 287 32.79 25.53 1.08
C GLY A 287 31.61 25.18 0.18
N ASP A 288 31.50 23.94 -0.24
CA ASP A 288 30.37 23.45 -1.09
C ASP A 288 29.08 23.22 -0.29
N TRP A 289 29.19 22.92 1.01
CA TRP A 289 28.08 22.67 1.94
C TRP A 289 27.16 21.53 1.52
N ARG A 290 27.68 20.53 0.80
CA ARG A 290 26.93 19.33 0.40
C ARG A 290 27.07 18.21 1.41
N ILE A 291 26.10 17.29 1.42
CA ILE A 291 26.16 16.08 2.23
C ILE A 291 27.22 15.17 1.64
N HIS A 292 28.23 14.82 2.43
CA HIS A 292 29.25 13.83 2.12
C HIS A 292 28.75 12.43 2.47
N SER A 293 28.30 12.26 3.70
CA SER A 293 27.74 11.00 4.20
C SER A 293 26.86 11.26 5.42
N LEU A 294 26.06 10.26 5.80
CA LEU A 294 25.22 10.34 6.99
C LEU A 294 25.01 8.97 7.64
N ASP A 295 24.79 8.98 8.94
CA ASP A 295 24.34 7.85 9.75
C ASP A 295 23.27 8.36 10.72
N LEU A 296 22.01 8.14 10.36
CA LEU A 296 20.86 8.69 11.04
C LEU A 296 19.95 7.59 11.56
N LEU A 297 19.38 7.83 12.73
CA LEU A 297 18.47 6.94 13.45
C LEU A 297 17.12 7.64 13.67
N VAL A 298 16.05 6.88 13.49
CA VAL A 298 14.70 7.22 13.93
C VAL A 298 14.22 6.12 14.88
N THR A 299 13.63 6.48 15.99
CA THR A 299 13.07 5.54 16.96
C THR A 299 11.54 5.62 16.97
N LYS A 300 10.91 4.66 17.62
CA LYS A 300 9.46 4.64 17.84
C LYS A 300 8.94 5.93 18.49
N GLU A 301 9.74 6.57 19.35
CA GLU A 301 9.39 7.86 19.94
C GLU A 301 9.24 8.97 18.91
N SER A 302 9.95 8.89 17.79
CA SER A 302 9.87 9.84 16.67
C SER A 302 8.77 9.46 15.64
N GLN A 303 7.67 8.88 16.11
CA GLN A 303 6.46 8.56 15.33
C GLN A 303 6.57 7.42 14.31
N LEU A 304 7.50 6.49 14.46
CA LEU A 304 7.43 5.24 13.75
C LEU A 304 6.22 4.42 14.24
N GLN A 305 5.37 3.98 13.33
CA GLN A 305 4.11 3.33 13.70
C GLN A 305 4.23 1.81 13.92
N ILE A 306 5.08 1.16 13.17
CA ILE A 306 5.19 -0.30 13.13
C ILE A 306 6.58 -0.74 13.58
N LEU A 307 7.61 0.03 13.22
CA LEU A 307 9.01 -0.28 13.53
C LEU A 307 9.42 0.30 14.87
N ASP A 308 10.33 -0.37 15.58
CA ASP A 308 10.93 0.16 16.81
C ASP A 308 12.07 1.12 16.49
N THR A 309 12.90 0.77 15.51
CA THR A 309 14.00 1.61 15.03
C THR A 309 14.12 1.56 13.51
N LEU A 310 14.63 2.64 12.94
CA LEU A 310 14.98 2.77 11.55
C LEU A 310 16.31 3.50 11.45
N THR A 311 17.32 2.88 10.84
CA THR A 311 18.65 3.48 10.60
C THR A 311 18.84 3.74 9.12
N ILE A 312 19.46 4.85 8.77
CA ILE A 312 19.77 5.20 7.39
C ILE A 312 21.23 5.62 7.30
N LYS A 313 22.00 4.88 6.54
CA LYS A 313 23.37 5.22 6.19
C LYS A 313 23.46 5.51 4.71
N GLN A 314 24.09 6.61 4.34
CA GLN A 314 24.34 6.97 2.94
C GLN A 314 25.75 7.47 2.78
N ILE A 315 26.36 7.11 1.64
CA ILE A 315 27.65 7.63 1.18
C ILE A 315 27.41 8.23 -0.20
N HIS A 316 27.88 9.45 -0.41
CA HIS A 316 27.81 10.16 -1.67
C HIS A 316 29.22 10.22 -2.28
N VAL A 317 29.30 10.05 -3.58
CA VAL A 317 30.56 10.09 -4.33
C VAL A 317 30.43 11.02 -5.54
N PRO A 318 31.53 11.63 -5.99
CA PRO A 318 31.54 12.42 -7.22
C PRO A 318 31.31 11.48 -8.42
N VAL A 319 30.31 11.80 -9.26
CA VAL A 319 30.12 11.18 -10.58
C VAL A 319 30.68 12.06 -11.69
N SER A 320 30.85 13.34 -11.40
CA SER A 320 31.68 14.29 -12.17
C SER A 320 32.24 15.34 -11.22
N ARG A 321 33.06 16.26 -11.72
CA ARG A 321 33.78 17.24 -10.89
C ARG A 321 32.91 17.93 -9.84
N ASP A 322 31.69 18.33 -10.21
CA ASP A 322 30.81 19.12 -9.32
C ASP A 322 29.47 18.42 -8.98
N ILE A 323 29.28 17.16 -9.41
CA ILE A 323 28.05 16.42 -9.23
C ILE A 323 28.31 15.19 -8.40
N TRP A 324 27.67 15.15 -7.23
CA TRP A 324 27.73 14.02 -6.33
C TRP A 324 26.41 13.26 -6.31
N GLN A 325 26.48 11.95 -6.27
CA GLN A 325 25.32 11.07 -6.21
C GLN A 325 25.50 10.00 -5.13
N THR A 326 24.40 9.45 -4.66
CA THR A 326 24.42 8.34 -3.70
C THR A 326 25.07 7.11 -4.32
N LYS A 327 26.11 6.58 -3.66
CA LYS A 327 26.77 5.33 -4.03
C LYS A 327 26.13 4.14 -3.32
N ASP A 328 26.07 4.22 -1.99
CA ASP A 328 25.53 3.18 -1.15
C ASP A 328 24.51 3.77 -0.20
N GLN A 329 23.41 3.03 -0.01
CA GLN A 329 22.37 3.36 0.95
C GLN A 329 21.93 2.08 1.68
N VAL A 330 22.07 2.08 2.99
CA VAL A 330 21.61 1.02 3.87
C VAL A 330 20.49 1.55 4.75
N VAL A 331 19.32 0.92 4.66
CA VAL A 331 18.19 1.19 5.54
C VAL A 331 17.98 -0.03 6.43
N GLY A 332 18.40 0.08 7.68
CA GLY A 332 18.21 -0.97 8.69
C GLY A 332 16.95 -0.73 9.51
N PHE A 333 16.28 -1.78 9.96
CA PHE A 333 15.11 -1.65 10.83
C PHE A 333 15.01 -2.77 11.85
N THR A 334 14.34 -2.50 12.95
CA THR A 334 13.92 -3.48 13.94
C THR A 334 12.40 -3.41 14.14
N PHE A 335 11.80 -4.54 14.41
CA PHE A 335 10.36 -4.69 14.55
C PHE A 335 10.04 -5.60 15.72
N LYS A 336 9.21 -5.13 16.66
CA LYS A 336 8.68 -5.91 17.77
C LYS A 336 7.19 -5.66 17.90
N MET A 337 6.38 -6.64 17.49
CA MET A 337 4.94 -6.55 17.61
C MET A 337 4.30 -7.95 17.65
N PHE A 338 3.26 -8.12 18.46
CA PHE A 338 2.53 -9.39 18.61
C PHE A 338 3.41 -10.60 18.96
N GLY A 339 4.51 -10.35 19.71
CA GLY A 339 5.46 -11.40 20.09
C GLY A 339 6.51 -11.75 19.02
N ILE A 340 6.42 -11.17 17.84
CA ILE A 340 7.42 -11.28 16.77
C ILE A 340 8.55 -10.29 17.06
N ASP A 341 9.80 -10.75 17.06
CA ASP A 341 11.00 -9.90 17.06
C ASP A 341 11.77 -10.16 15.77
N ALA A 342 11.88 -9.15 14.92
CA ALA A 342 12.54 -9.23 13.64
C ALA A 342 13.49 -8.06 13.39
N VAL A 343 14.49 -8.29 12.58
CA VAL A 343 15.46 -7.30 12.10
C VAL A 343 15.63 -7.46 10.60
N GLY A 344 15.78 -6.35 9.91
CA GLY A 344 16.02 -6.39 8.48
C GLY A 344 16.81 -5.19 7.97
N ASN A 345 17.23 -5.31 6.73
CA ASN A 345 17.87 -4.22 5.99
C ASN A 345 17.49 -4.23 4.51
N PHE A 346 17.56 -3.05 3.93
CA PHE A 346 17.54 -2.81 2.49
C PHE A 346 18.89 -2.18 2.13
N LEU A 347 19.70 -2.91 1.41
CA LEU A 347 20.95 -2.42 0.87
C LEU A 347 20.72 -2.04 -0.59
N ASN A 348 20.99 -0.78 -0.94
CA ASN A 348 20.96 -0.28 -2.31
C ASN A 348 22.35 0.16 -2.72
N VAL A 349 22.89 -0.39 -3.80
CA VAL A 349 24.18 -0.03 -4.38
C VAL A 349 23.93 0.53 -5.77
N TYR A 350 24.28 1.80 -5.98
CA TYR A 350 24.06 2.51 -7.23
C TYR A 350 25.36 2.55 -8.04
N ASN A 351 25.28 2.12 -9.28
CA ASN A 351 26.42 2.03 -10.20
C ASN A 351 26.05 2.54 -11.59
N LYS A 352 27.06 2.66 -12.47
CA LYS A 352 26.92 2.99 -13.89
C LYS A 352 26.10 4.25 -14.11
N TYR A 353 26.43 5.31 -13.39
CA TYR A 353 25.83 6.62 -13.64
C TYR A 353 26.22 7.13 -15.03
N ASP A 354 25.21 7.46 -15.84
CA ASP A 354 25.30 8.22 -17.07
C ASP A 354 24.54 9.54 -16.85
N ILE A 355 25.26 10.66 -16.94
CA ILE A 355 24.74 12.00 -16.63
C ILE A 355 24.25 12.76 -17.86
N THR A 356 24.43 12.19 -19.07
CA THR A 356 24.01 12.76 -20.34
C THR A 356 23.24 11.76 -21.22
N PRO A 357 22.28 10.99 -20.65
CA PRO A 357 21.63 9.95 -21.41
C PRO A 357 20.68 10.52 -22.46
N GLU A 358 20.66 9.89 -23.63
CA GLU A 358 19.69 10.17 -24.68
C GLU A 358 18.41 9.31 -24.47
N PHE A 359 17.27 9.95 -24.47
CA PHE A 359 15.98 9.28 -24.34
C PHE A 359 15.18 9.34 -25.64
N ARG A 360 14.68 8.17 -26.06
CA ARG A 360 13.77 8.06 -27.21
C ARG A 360 12.50 8.88 -26.98
N LYS A 361 11.87 9.38 -28.04
CA LYS A 361 10.57 10.05 -27.97
C LYS A 361 9.54 9.15 -27.25
N LYS A 362 8.78 9.72 -26.28
CA LYS A 362 7.81 8.99 -25.44
C LYS A 362 8.39 7.93 -24.49
N TYR A 363 9.70 7.93 -24.22
CA TYR A 363 10.31 7.04 -23.24
C TYR A 363 9.64 7.17 -21.85
N PHE A 364 9.45 8.41 -21.41
CA PHE A 364 8.70 8.71 -20.17
C PHE A 364 7.21 8.83 -20.49
N ASN A 365 6.48 7.76 -20.20
CA ASN A 365 5.03 7.67 -20.37
C ASN A 365 4.34 7.41 -19.01
N ASN A 366 3.09 6.99 -19.01
CA ASN A 366 2.34 6.67 -17.80
C ASN A 366 2.76 5.35 -17.13
N VAL A 367 3.58 4.53 -17.78
CA VAL A 367 4.18 3.32 -17.17
C VAL A 367 5.50 3.71 -16.54
N ILE A 368 5.52 3.89 -15.22
CA ILE A 368 6.71 4.35 -14.51
C ILE A 368 7.62 3.22 -14.04
N VAL A 369 7.12 1.99 -13.98
CA VAL A 369 7.92 0.79 -13.70
C VAL A 369 7.61 -0.27 -14.73
N THR A 370 8.66 -0.84 -15.32
CA THR A 370 8.55 -1.95 -16.29
C THR A 370 9.41 -3.10 -15.80
N TYR A 371 8.87 -4.31 -15.81
CA TYR A 371 9.60 -5.53 -15.53
C TYR A 371 10.00 -6.22 -16.82
N ASP A 372 11.28 -6.65 -16.90
CA ASP A 372 11.76 -7.54 -17.96
C ASP A 372 10.91 -8.83 -18.01
N THR A 373 10.66 -9.36 -19.19
CA THR A 373 9.83 -10.58 -19.35
C THR A 373 10.48 -11.82 -18.72
N ALA A 374 11.81 -11.82 -18.61
CA ALA A 374 12.61 -12.87 -17.98
C ALA A 374 13.18 -12.44 -16.62
N VAL A 375 12.55 -11.46 -15.96
CA VAL A 375 13.02 -10.83 -14.72
C VAL A 375 13.42 -11.84 -13.63
N ASN A 376 12.67 -12.92 -13.45
CA ASN A 376 12.89 -13.94 -12.42
C ASN A 376 13.40 -15.28 -13.00
N LYS A 377 13.97 -15.26 -14.21
CA LYS A 377 14.48 -16.46 -14.89
C LYS A 377 15.99 -16.44 -15.09
N LYS A 378 16.70 -15.49 -14.49
CA LYS A 378 18.14 -15.35 -14.63
C LYS A 378 18.89 -16.49 -13.93
N SER A 379 19.97 -16.97 -14.55
CA SER A 379 20.79 -18.06 -14.05
C SER A 379 21.60 -17.68 -12.79
N LYS A 380 22.15 -18.68 -12.10
CA LYS A 380 23.08 -18.45 -10.98
C LYS A 380 24.31 -17.67 -11.43
N LEU A 381 24.91 -18.03 -12.57
CA LEU A 381 26.08 -17.34 -13.14
C LEU A 381 25.79 -15.86 -13.39
N TYR A 382 24.61 -15.53 -13.91
CA TYR A 382 24.20 -14.14 -14.06
C TYR A 382 24.20 -13.39 -12.72
N TRP A 383 23.61 -13.98 -11.67
CA TRP A 383 23.61 -13.35 -10.35
C TRP A 383 25.00 -13.18 -9.76
N ASP A 384 25.86 -14.19 -9.94
CA ASP A 384 27.23 -14.15 -9.44
C ASP A 384 28.07 -13.08 -10.20
N SER A 385 27.73 -12.77 -11.46
CA SER A 385 28.42 -11.71 -12.25
C SER A 385 27.97 -10.29 -11.97
N ILE A 386 26.70 -10.08 -11.55
CA ILE A 386 26.16 -8.74 -11.34
C ILE A 386 26.16 -8.29 -9.89
N ARG A 387 26.37 -9.23 -8.96
CA ARG A 387 26.22 -8.97 -7.52
C ARG A 387 27.37 -8.10 -6.99
N PRO A 388 27.10 -6.86 -6.55
CA PRO A 388 28.15 -6.00 -5.97
C PRO A 388 28.43 -6.35 -4.51
N VAL A 389 27.62 -7.20 -3.87
CA VAL A 389 27.76 -7.56 -2.46
C VAL A 389 27.71 -9.09 -2.33
N GLN A 390 28.73 -9.64 -1.71
CA GLN A 390 28.82 -11.09 -1.48
C GLN A 390 27.71 -11.57 -0.54
N LEU A 391 27.05 -12.66 -0.91
CA LEU A 391 26.10 -13.32 -0.02
C LEU A 391 26.83 -14.00 1.14
N GLU A 392 26.22 -13.95 2.30
CA GLU A 392 26.69 -14.67 3.49
C GLU A 392 26.43 -16.17 3.38
N PRO A 393 27.19 -17.03 4.08
CA PRO A 393 26.95 -18.47 4.07
C PRO A 393 25.53 -18.86 4.45
N GLU A 394 24.91 -18.13 5.41
CA GLU A 394 23.51 -18.32 5.82
C GLU A 394 22.53 -17.96 4.69
N GLU A 395 22.76 -16.87 3.96
CA GLU A 395 21.94 -16.45 2.82
C GLU A 395 22.03 -17.45 1.66
N LEU A 396 23.26 -17.94 1.38
CA LEU A 396 23.46 -18.99 0.37
C LEU A 396 22.76 -20.30 0.74
N LYS A 397 22.80 -20.68 2.03
CA LYS A 397 22.08 -21.84 2.56
C LYS A 397 20.57 -21.66 2.43
N ASP A 398 20.05 -20.48 2.75
CA ASP A 398 18.62 -20.14 2.64
C ASP A 398 18.12 -20.28 1.19
N TYR A 399 18.81 -19.67 0.23
CA TYR A 399 18.52 -19.84 -1.19
C TYR A 399 18.51 -21.32 -1.60
N ARG A 400 19.58 -22.06 -1.25
CA ARG A 400 19.68 -23.47 -1.64
C ARG A 400 18.51 -24.30 -1.10
N ILE A 401 18.18 -24.16 0.17
CA ILE A 401 17.11 -24.94 0.82
C ILE A 401 15.75 -24.55 0.28
N LYS A 402 15.43 -23.26 0.29
CA LYS A 402 14.09 -22.79 -0.09
C LYS A 402 13.84 -22.91 -1.59
N ASP A 403 14.83 -22.60 -2.44
CA ASP A 403 14.67 -22.71 -3.89
C ASP A 403 14.51 -24.19 -4.30
N SER A 404 15.28 -25.12 -3.68
CA SER A 404 15.09 -26.57 -3.90
C SER A 404 13.72 -27.04 -3.47
N ALA A 405 13.24 -26.63 -2.30
CA ALA A 405 11.91 -26.96 -1.82
C ALA A 405 10.80 -26.38 -2.72
N TYR A 406 10.98 -25.14 -3.17
CA TYR A 406 10.07 -24.51 -4.11
C TYR A 406 10.03 -25.20 -5.47
N GLN A 407 11.19 -25.56 -6.05
CA GLN A 407 11.26 -26.30 -7.31
C GLN A 407 10.59 -27.67 -7.17
N ALA A 408 10.94 -28.43 -6.14
CA ALA A 408 10.31 -29.74 -5.87
C ALA A 408 8.78 -29.62 -5.72
N SER A 409 8.31 -28.60 -5.00
CA SER A 409 6.87 -28.31 -4.88
C SER A 409 6.24 -27.97 -6.22
N ARG A 410 6.91 -27.17 -7.05
CA ARG A 410 6.41 -26.77 -8.37
C ARG A 410 6.39 -27.92 -9.35
N ASP A 411 7.47 -28.71 -9.40
CA ASP A 411 7.59 -29.83 -10.32
C ASP A 411 6.60 -30.95 -9.97
N SER A 412 6.34 -31.14 -8.68
CA SER A 412 5.33 -32.09 -8.21
C SER A 412 3.91 -31.52 -8.15
N ALA A 413 3.72 -30.22 -8.30
CA ALA A 413 2.41 -29.54 -8.06
C ALA A 413 1.26 -30.19 -8.83
N PHE A 414 1.50 -30.57 -10.08
CA PHE A 414 0.51 -31.19 -10.96
C PHE A 414 0.74 -32.70 -11.17
N SER A 415 1.65 -33.33 -10.40
CA SER A 415 1.77 -34.77 -10.42
C SER A 415 0.49 -35.42 -9.88
N LYS A 416 0.12 -36.58 -10.47
CA LYS A 416 -1.08 -37.32 -10.03
C LYS A 416 -1.02 -37.59 -8.52
N ARG A 417 0.12 -38.02 -8.00
CA ARG A 417 0.34 -38.29 -6.58
C ARG A 417 0.08 -37.09 -5.69
N ASN A 418 0.57 -35.90 -6.11
CA ASN A 418 0.37 -34.69 -5.33
C ASN A 418 -1.08 -34.20 -5.41
N ILE A 419 -1.69 -34.24 -6.59
CA ILE A 419 -3.13 -33.90 -6.77
C ILE A 419 -3.99 -34.83 -5.90
N ASP A 420 -3.72 -36.13 -5.89
CA ASP A 420 -4.48 -37.09 -5.07
C ASP A 420 -4.23 -36.85 -3.57
N SER A 421 -3.00 -36.52 -3.16
CA SER A 421 -2.68 -36.10 -1.80
C SER A 421 -3.43 -34.83 -1.39
N LEU A 422 -3.44 -33.80 -2.25
CA LEU A 422 -4.16 -32.56 -1.99
C LEU A 422 -5.68 -32.77 -1.91
N LYS A 423 -6.25 -33.60 -2.78
CA LYS A 423 -7.66 -34.01 -2.72
C LYS A 423 -7.96 -34.78 -1.43
N LYS A 424 -7.07 -35.70 -1.00
CA LYS A 424 -7.20 -36.44 0.26
C LYS A 424 -7.14 -35.50 1.48
N LYS A 425 -6.23 -34.51 1.47
CA LYS A 425 -6.15 -33.48 2.52
C LYS A 425 -7.40 -32.60 2.60
N GLN A 426 -8.10 -32.36 1.51
CA GLN A 426 -9.37 -31.65 1.53
C GLN A 426 -10.44 -32.42 2.31
N GLY A 427 -10.36 -33.76 2.32
CA GLY A 427 -11.30 -34.62 3.04
C GLY A 427 -12.75 -34.46 2.58
N PRO A 428 -13.72 -35.09 3.25
CA PRO A 428 -15.16 -34.86 3.01
C PRO A 428 -15.60 -33.47 3.50
N ILE A 429 -16.71 -32.98 2.97
CA ILE A 429 -17.35 -31.77 3.49
C ILE A 429 -18.02 -32.13 4.80
N THR A 430 -17.67 -31.43 5.88
CA THR A 430 -18.21 -31.67 7.21
C THR A 430 -19.34 -30.68 7.53
N SER A 431 -20.27 -31.07 8.42
CA SER A 431 -21.32 -30.17 8.93
C SER A 431 -20.74 -28.90 9.57
N SER A 432 -19.60 -29.03 10.27
CA SER A 432 -18.88 -27.87 10.82
C SER A 432 -18.41 -26.88 9.75
N GLN A 433 -17.97 -27.38 8.60
CA GLN A 433 -17.59 -26.52 7.48
C GLN A 433 -18.81 -25.83 6.85
N VAL A 434 -19.91 -26.50 6.75
CA VAL A 434 -21.15 -25.90 6.22
C VAL A 434 -21.70 -24.83 7.19
N LEU A 435 -21.71 -25.13 8.49
CA LEU A 435 -22.33 -24.28 9.50
C LEU A 435 -21.41 -23.13 9.96
N TRP A 436 -20.13 -23.41 10.27
CA TRP A 436 -19.28 -22.48 11.04
C TRP A 436 -18.08 -21.91 10.30
N THR A 437 -17.36 -22.71 9.50
CA THR A 437 -16.05 -22.26 8.97
C THR A 437 -16.05 -21.97 7.47
N GLY A 438 -17.02 -22.49 6.73
CA GLY A 438 -17.01 -22.49 5.29
C GLY A 438 -16.00 -23.50 4.72
N PHE A 439 -15.94 -23.63 3.39
CA PHE A 439 -14.95 -24.44 2.72
C PHE A 439 -14.55 -23.83 1.38
N ASN A 440 -13.33 -24.17 0.94
CA ASN A 440 -12.85 -23.92 -0.42
C ASN A 440 -12.27 -25.22 -0.96
N ARG A 441 -12.81 -25.69 -2.08
CA ARG A 441 -12.44 -26.94 -2.75
C ARG A 441 -11.91 -26.66 -4.13
N SER A 442 -10.81 -27.32 -4.50
CA SER A 442 -10.24 -27.22 -5.84
C SER A 442 -10.13 -28.63 -6.47
N ASN A 443 -10.33 -28.69 -7.78
CA ASN A 443 -10.02 -29.91 -8.53
C ASN A 443 -8.53 -30.02 -8.88
N PHE A 444 -7.75 -28.97 -8.58
CA PHE A 444 -6.30 -28.87 -8.87
C PHE A 444 -5.91 -29.09 -10.35
N HIS A 445 -6.84 -28.83 -11.26
CA HIS A 445 -6.51 -29.02 -12.68
C HIS A 445 -5.53 -27.94 -13.17
N PRO A 446 -4.44 -28.32 -13.90
CA PRO A 446 -3.36 -27.39 -14.26
C PRO A 446 -3.78 -26.19 -15.11
N THR A 447 -4.63 -26.41 -16.08
CA THR A 447 -5.00 -25.38 -17.10
C THR A 447 -6.37 -24.75 -16.89
N HIS A 448 -7.31 -25.48 -16.27
CA HIS A 448 -8.67 -25.01 -16.00
C HIS A 448 -9.14 -25.43 -14.60
N PRO A 449 -8.50 -24.89 -13.54
CA PRO A 449 -8.91 -25.21 -12.19
C PRO A 449 -10.37 -24.79 -11.95
N LEU A 450 -11.11 -25.66 -11.30
CA LEU A 450 -12.43 -25.40 -10.75
C LEU A 450 -12.29 -25.23 -9.25
N ASN A 451 -12.59 -24.05 -8.74
CA ASN A 451 -12.63 -23.74 -7.32
C ASN A 451 -14.06 -23.53 -6.88
N VAL A 452 -14.49 -24.26 -5.88
CA VAL A 452 -15.83 -24.16 -5.27
C VAL A 452 -15.67 -23.72 -3.83
N SER A 453 -16.27 -22.61 -3.45
CA SER A 453 -16.27 -22.09 -2.09
C SER A 453 -17.68 -21.94 -1.55
N TRP A 454 -17.84 -22.22 -0.28
CA TRP A 454 -19.09 -22.06 0.47
C TRP A 454 -18.86 -21.08 1.61
N GLU A 455 -19.76 -20.12 1.75
CA GLU A 455 -19.77 -19.21 2.89
C GLU A 455 -20.51 -19.87 4.05
N PRO A 456 -19.94 -19.87 5.30
CA PRO A 456 -20.57 -20.58 6.42
C PRO A 456 -21.93 -19.96 6.78
N LEU A 457 -22.92 -20.80 7.08
CA LEU A 457 -24.27 -20.33 7.41
C LEU A 457 -24.27 -19.44 8.65
N ALA A 458 -23.49 -19.76 9.67
CA ALA A 458 -23.41 -18.98 10.92
C ALA A 458 -23.05 -17.50 10.71
N ARG A 459 -22.25 -17.19 9.67
CA ARG A 459 -21.91 -15.83 9.31
C ARG A 459 -23.08 -15.07 8.67
N ASN A 460 -24.02 -15.80 8.08
CA ASN A 460 -25.16 -15.28 7.34
C ASN A 460 -26.48 -15.50 8.08
N ILE A 461 -26.42 -15.70 9.40
CA ILE A 461 -27.60 -15.67 10.28
C ILE A 461 -27.80 -14.22 10.73
N GLN A 462 -28.96 -13.69 10.47
CA GLN A 462 -29.33 -12.31 10.80
C GLN A 462 -30.77 -12.28 11.34
N TYR A 463 -31.12 -11.18 11.95
CA TYR A 463 -32.46 -10.94 12.44
C TYR A 463 -32.94 -9.54 12.08
N ASN A 464 -34.11 -9.43 11.55
CA ASN A 464 -34.85 -8.19 11.33
C ASN A 464 -36.36 -8.40 11.51
N THR A 465 -37.13 -7.33 11.61
CA THR A 465 -38.57 -7.42 11.90
C THR A 465 -39.40 -7.98 10.74
N ILE A 466 -38.86 -8.02 9.53
CA ILE A 466 -39.59 -8.48 8.33
C ILE A 466 -39.40 -9.98 8.14
N GLU A 467 -38.20 -10.48 8.17
CA GLU A 467 -37.88 -11.87 7.93
C GLU A 467 -37.86 -12.70 9.23
N GLY A 468 -37.90 -12.03 10.41
CA GLY A 468 -37.59 -12.67 11.67
C GLY A 468 -36.13 -13.15 11.68
N LEU A 469 -35.92 -14.38 12.14
CA LEU A 469 -34.64 -15.05 11.93
C LEU A 469 -34.46 -15.32 10.43
N MET A 470 -33.31 -14.96 9.90
CA MET A 470 -32.98 -15.18 8.49
C MET A 470 -31.69 -15.97 8.39
N VAL A 471 -31.65 -16.93 7.47
CA VAL A 471 -30.47 -17.72 7.13
C VAL A 471 -30.23 -17.62 5.63
N ALA A 472 -28.98 -17.34 5.26
CA ALA A 472 -28.57 -17.31 3.86
C ALA A 472 -27.37 -18.21 3.61
N GLY A 473 -27.29 -18.75 2.38
CA GLY A 473 -26.17 -19.55 1.90
C GLY A 473 -25.75 -19.11 0.52
N LYS A 474 -24.44 -19.08 0.27
CA LYS A 474 -23.88 -18.75 -1.03
C LYS A 474 -22.80 -19.74 -1.40
N LEU A 475 -22.96 -20.38 -2.54
CA LEU A 475 -21.97 -21.22 -3.18
C LEU A 475 -21.33 -20.42 -4.32
N THR A 476 -20.01 -20.44 -4.40
CA THR A 476 -19.31 -19.77 -5.50
C THR A 476 -18.41 -20.77 -6.22
N ALA A 477 -18.66 -20.99 -7.50
CA ALA A 477 -17.84 -21.82 -8.39
C ALA A 477 -17.07 -20.92 -9.37
N ARG A 478 -15.75 -21.04 -9.42
CA ARG A 478 -14.89 -20.29 -10.33
C ARG A 478 -14.11 -21.25 -11.22
N ARG A 479 -14.20 -21.08 -12.52
CA ARG A 479 -13.48 -21.88 -13.51
C ARG A 479 -12.76 -20.98 -14.51
N TYR A 480 -11.48 -21.23 -14.74
CA TYR A 480 -10.75 -20.57 -15.82
C TYR A 480 -11.08 -21.23 -17.16
N LEU A 481 -11.38 -20.42 -18.17
CA LEU A 481 -11.69 -20.84 -19.54
C LEU A 481 -10.50 -20.52 -20.46
N PRO A 482 -9.63 -21.48 -20.78
CA PRO A 482 -8.39 -21.22 -21.51
C PRO A 482 -8.60 -20.62 -22.90
N LYS A 483 -9.62 -21.08 -23.63
CA LYS A 483 -9.94 -20.60 -24.98
C LYS A 483 -10.29 -19.10 -24.99
N LEU A 484 -11.05 -18.63 -24.02
CA LEU A 484 -11.46 -17.23 -23.88
C LEU A 484 -10.44 -16.40 -23.10
N LYS A 485 -9.49 -17.05 -22.42
CA LYS A 485 -8.56 -16.43 -21.45
C LYS A 485 -9.30 -15.62 -20.38
N GLU A 486 -10.46 -16.11 -19.94
CA GLU A 486 -11.35 -15.48 -18.96
C GLU A 486 -11.72 -16.45 -17.85
N GLN A 487 -12.13 -15.90 -16.72
CA GLN A 487 -12.64 -16.64 -15.58
C GLN A 487 -14.15 -16.56 -15.56
N LEU A 488 -14.79 -17.71 -15.60
CA LEU A 488 -16.22 -17.86 -15.34
C LEU A 488 -16.44 -18.00 -13.83
N THR A 489 -17.38 -17.24 -13.32
CA THR A 489 -17.86 -17.33 -11.93
C THR A 489 -19.35 -17.62 -11.95
N LEU A 490 -19.77 -18.65 -11.25
CA LEU A 490 -21.17 -18.98 -10.99
C LEU A 490 -21.39 -18.92 -9.48
N ALA A 491 -22.39 -18.16 -9.03
CA ALA A 491 -22.64 -18.04 -7.61
C ALA A 491 -24.16 -18.04 -7.31
N PRO A 492 -24.76 -19.24 -7.16
CA PRO A 492 -26.11 -19.35 -6.62
C PRO A 492 -26.11 -18.92 -5.14
N SER A 493 -27.17 -18.19 -4.75
CA SER A 493 -27.44 -17.79 -3.38
C SER A 493 -28.89 -18.11 -3.02
N LEU A 494 -29.10 -18.52 -1.78
CA LEU A 494 -30.43 -18.78 -1.20
C LEU A 494 -30.51 -18.04 0.12
N ARG A 495 -31.69 -17.48 0.40
CA ARG A 495 -32.01 -16.76 1.63
C ARG A 495 -33.44 -17.12 2.05
N TYR A 496 -33.60 -17.51 3.29
CA TYR A 496 -34.90 -17.87 3.86
C TYR A 496 -35.17 -17.08 5.15
N GLY A 497 -36.29 -16.38 5.17
CA GLY A 497 -36.79 -15.70 6.36
C GLY A 497 -37.82 -16.56 7.08
N PHE A 498 -37.60 -16.90 8.35
CA PHE A 498 -38.50 -17.74 9.12
C PHE A 498 -39.76 -17.00 9.59
N GLY A 499 -39.70 -15.68 9.71
CA GLY A 499 -40.84 -14.86 10.12
C GLY A 499 -41.86 -14.68 9.00
N ASN A 500 -41.42 -14.32 7.81
CA ASN A 500 -42.27 -14.11 6.65
C ASN A 500 -42.43 -15.37 5.77
N THR A 501 -41.70 -16.44 6.06
CA THR A 501 -41.69 -17.72 5.32
C THR A 501 -41.33 -17.59 3.84
N HIS A 502 -40.62 -16.50 3.46
CA HIS A 502 -40.26 -16.26 2.06
C HIS A 502 -38.89 -16.86 1.74
N LEU A 503 -38.86 -17.57 0.61
CA LEU A 503 -37.63 -18.03 -0.01
C LEU A 503 -37.21 -17.05 -1.11
N ASN A 504 -36.01 -16.52 -1.01
CA ASN A 504 -35.37 -15.68 -1.99
C ASN A 504 -34.15 -16.43 -2.56
N GLY A 505 -33.90 -16.32 -3.84
CA GLY A 505 -32.76 -16.99 -4.45
C GLY A 505 -32.33 -16.30 -5.72
N SER A 506 -31.02 -16.18 -5.95
CA SER A 506 -30.48 -15.62 -7.17
C SER A 506 -29.32 -16.45 -7.71
N LEU A 507 -29.07 -16.31 -8.99
CA LEU A 507 -27.89 -16.84 -9.68
C LEU A 507 -27.09 -15.71 -10.28
N PHE A 508 -25.86 -15.56 -9.80
CA PHE A 508 -24.86 -14.68 -10.38
C PHE A 508 -23.99 -15.45 -11.39
N VAL A 509 -23.82 -14.89 -12.59
CA VAL A 509 -22.94 -15.39 -13.65
C VAL A 509 -21.99 -14.27 -14.04
N GLY A 510 -20.69 -14.46 -13.84
CA GLY A 510 -19.68 -13.47 -14.15
C GLY A 510 -18.63 -14.02 -15.11
N LEU A 511 -18.33 -13.26 -16.16
CA LEU A 511 -17.23 -13.52 -17.07
C LEU A 511 -16.23 -12.38 -16.93
N SER A 512 -15.01 -12.69 -16.48
CA SER A 512 -14.00 -11.65 -16.23
C SER A 512 -12.65 -12.03 -16.83
N LYS A 513 -12.00 -11.06 -17.46
CA LYS A 513 -10.64 -11.25 -17.91
C LYS A 513 -9.75 -11.29 -16.70
N ARG A 514 -9.13 -12.45 -16.43
CA ARG A 514 -8.19 -12.60 -15.33
C ARG A 514 -7.03 -11.65 -15.54
N SER A 515 -6.99 -10.60 -14.72
CA SER A 515 -5.86 -9.68 -14.65
C SER A 515 -5.12 -9.98 -13.35
N PHE A 516 -3.78 -10.02 -13.39
CA PHE A 516 -2.96 -9.99 -12.18
C PHE A 516 -2.84 -8.57 -11.61
N THR A 517 -3.73 -7.68 -11.99
CA THR A 517 -3.76 -6.32 -11.45
C THR A 517 -4.55 -6.32 -10.15
N TRP A 518 -3.85 -5.98 -9.07
CA TRP A 518 -4.47 -5.54 -7.84
C TRP A 518 -4.94 -4.10 -8.06
N ASP A 519 -6.14 -3.76 -7.62
CA ASP A 519 -6.55 -2.35 -7.53
C ASP A 519 -5.84 -1.65 -6.38
N GLU A 520 -6.06 -0.36 -6.23
CA GLU A 520 -5.46 0.45 -5.17
C GLU A 520 -5.90 -0.01 -3.76
N GLU A 521 -7.03 -0.72 -3.68
CA GLU A 521 -7.59 -1.27 -2.44
C GLU A 521 -7.11 -2.71 -2.13
N GLY A 522 -6.22 -3.26 -2.96
CA GLY A 522 -5.65 -4.59 -2.77
C GLY A 522 -6.47 -5.73 -3.38
N GLY A 523 -7.57 -5.42 -4.08
CA GLY A 523 -8.39 -6.38 -4.77
C GLY A 523 -7.86 -6.79 -6.16
N ASN A 524 -8.33 -7.90 -6.69
CA ASN A 524 -8.08 -8.31 -8.06
C ASN A 524 -9.00 -7.52 -9.02
N ALA A 525 -8.56 -6.39 -9.52
CA ALA A 525 -9.32 -5.62 -10.50
C ALA A 525 -9.32 -6.32 -11.87
N SER A 526 -10.49 -6.68 -12.33
CA SER A 526 -10.66 -7.17 -13.69
C SER A 526 -10.50 -6.04 -14.71
N ARG A 527 -9.73 -6.26 -15.77
CA ARG A 527 -9.62 -5.29 -16.86
C ARG A 527 -10.92 -5.16 -17.65
N ARG A 528 -11.72 -6.22 -17.67
CA ARG A 528 -13.02 -6.31 -18.31
C ARG A 528 -13.85 -7.35 -17.56
N SER A 529 -15.09 -7.03 -17.25
CA SER A 529 -16.05 -8.02 -16.76
C SER A 529 -17.43 -7.80 -17.39
N LEU A 530 -18.11 -8.91 -17.62
CA LEU A 530 -19.51 -8.98 -17.98
C LEU A 530 -20.19 -9.84 -16.91
N THR A 531 -21.22 -9.31 -16.29
CA THR A 531 -21.95 -10.00 -15.22
C THR A 531 -23.43 -10.00 -15.51
N PHE A 532 -24.07 -11.11 -15.13
CA PHE A 532 -25.53 -11.28 -15.13
C PHE A 532 -25.92 -11.81 -13.76
N GLU A 533 -26.96 -11.27 -13.19
CA GLU A 533 -27.57 -11.80 -11.99
C GLU A 533 -29.07 -11.73 -12.12
N GLY A 534 -29.78 -12.80 -11.70
CA GLY A 534 -31.22 -12.81 -11.77
C GLY A 534 -31.83 -13.78 -10.75
N GLY A 535 -33.09 -13.53 -10.43
CA GLY A 535 -33.81 -14.29 -9.43
C GLY A 535 -34.74 -13.45 -8.57
N LYS A 536 -34.89 -13.83 -7.31
CA LYS A 536 -35.63 -13.07 -6.30
C LYS A 536 -34.68 -12.67 -5.18
N ARG A 537 -34.66 -11.39 -4.82
CA ARG A 537 -33.78 -10.85 -3.76
C ARG A 537 -34.50 -9.92 -2.79
N VAL A 538 -33.88 -9.73 -1.63
CA VAL A 538 -34.23 -8.70 -0.65
C VAL A 538 -33.23 -7.55 -0.79
N SER A 539 -33.71 -6.32 -0.88
CA SER A 539 -32.92 -5.11 -1.04
C SER A 539 -33.33 -4.03 -0.04
N GLN A 540 -32.40 -3.18 0.39
CA GLN A 540 -32.74 -1.95 1.11
C GLN A 540 -33.34 -0.93 0.14
N PHE A 541 -34.20 -0.04 0.64
CA PHE A 541 -34.75 1.07 -0.16
C PHE A 541 -33.62 1.96 -0.72
N ASN A 542 -32.62 2.25 0.08
CA ASN A 542 -31.40 2.92 -0.38
C ASN A 542 -30.44 1.88 -0.97
N LYS A 543 -30.22 1.95 -2.28
CA LYS A 543 -29.37 1.01 -3.05
C LYS A 543 -27.89 1.05 -2.65
N ASP A 544 -27.43 2.11 -1.96
CA ASP A 544 -26.06 2.18 -1.37
C ASP A 544 -25.90 1.27 -0.13
N ASN A 545 -27.00 0.67 0.36
CA ASN A 545 -27.03 -0.24 1.51
C ASN A 545 -26.32 0.34 2.76
N PRO A 546 -26.70 1.53 3.24
CA PRO A 546 -25.99 2.21 4.31
C PRO A 546 -26.05 1.49 5.66
N ILE A 547 -27.03 0.59 5.84
CA ILE A 547 -27.25 -0.11 7.09
C ILE A 547 -26.73 -1.54 6.97
N ARG A 548 -25.73 -1.86 7.78
CA ARG A 548 -25.15 -3.21 7.81
C ARG A 548 -26.10 -4.18 8.52
N PRO A 549 -26.47 -5.29 7.88
CA PRO A 549 -27.46 -6.23 8.45
C PRO A 549 -27.04 -6.80 9.81
N GLU A 550 -25.75 -7.04 10.04
CA GLU A 550 -25.24 -7.56 11.32
C GLU A 550 -25.45 -6.54 12.45
N ILE A 551 -25.18 -5.28 12.18
CA ILE A 551 -25.39 -4.19 13.14
C ILE A 551 -26.89 -3.99 13.37
N ASN A 552 -27.70 -4.01 12.31
CA ASN A 552 -29.15 -3.93 12.42
C ASN A 552 -29.72 -5.07 13.28
N THR A 553 -29.19 -6.30 13.14
CA THR A 553 -29.56 -7.45 13.97
C THR A 553 -29.36 -7.15 15.46
N ILE A 554 -28.19 -6.61 15.85
CA ILE A 554 -27.89 -6.22 17.22
C ILE A 554 -28.89 -5.16 17.71
N TYR A 555 -29.12 -4.12 16.91
CA TYR A 555 -30.06 -3.05 17.28
C TYR A 555 -31.51 -3.55 17.37
N THR A 556 -31.95 -4.44 16.48
CA THR A 556 -33.29 -5.01 16.51
C THR A 556 -33.48 -5.85 17.77
N LEU A 557 -32.53 -6.74 18.07
CA LEU A 557 -32.66 -7.67 19.20
C LEU A 557 -32.43 -7.04 20.57
N PHE A 558 -31.47 -6.12 20.69
CA PHE A 558 -31.06 -5.58 22.01
C PHE A 558 -31.53 -4.16 22.28
N VAL A 559 -31.83 -3.36 21.27
CA VAL A 559 -32.26 -1.96 21.41
C VAL A 559 -33.72 -1.78 21.00
N ARG A 560 -34.36 -2.81 20.43
CA ARG A 560 -35.67 -2.78 19.83
C ARG A 560 -35.85 -1.66 18.79
N ARG A 561 -34.91 -1.59 17.84
CA ARG A 561 -34.96 -0.67 16.72
C ARG A 561 -34.52 -1.38 15.44
N ASN A 562 -35.39 -1.45 14.45
CA ASN A 562 -35.08 -1.93 13.11
C ASN A 562 -34.99 -0.74 12.17
N TYR A 563 -33.76 -0.33 11.87
CA TYR A 563 -33.48 0.78 10.94
C TYR A 563 -33.49 0.34 9.48
N MET A 564 -33.17 -0.93 9.22
CA MET A 564 -33.06 -1.49 7.88
C MET A 564 -34.46 -1.71 7.29
N LYS A 565 -34.89 -0.82 6.39
CA LYS A 565 -36.12 -0.94 5.62
C LYS A 565 -35.83 -1.66 4.31
N ILE A 566 -36.58 -2.73 4.03
CA ILE A 566 -36.30 -3.64 2.91
C ILE A 566 -37.55 -3.93 2.08
N TYR A 567 -37.31 -4.30 0.84
CA TYR A 567 -38.36 -4.80 -0.07
C TYR A 567 -37.83 -6.06 -0.80
N GLU A 568 -38.74 -6.86 -1.32
CA GLU A 568 -38.40 -7.96 -2.21
C GLU A 568 -38.50 -7.55 -3.66
N SER A 569 -37.73 -8.18 -4.53
CA SER A 569 -37.92 -8.01 -5.96
C SER A 569 -37.53 -9.26 -6.75
N TRP A 570 -38.33 -9.56 -7.77
CA TRP A 570 -37.84 -10.36 -8.89
C TRP A 570 -36.98 -9.46 -9.76
N PHE A 571 -35.78 -9.90 -10.10
CA PHE A 571 -34.86 -9.01 -10.79
C PHE A 571 -34.02 -9.74 -11.85
N GLY A 572 -33.60 -8.97 -12.84
CA GLY A 572 -32.55 -9.32 -13.79
C GLY A 572 -31.61 -8.14 -13.96
N GLU A 573 -30.33 -8.38 -13.74
CA GLU A 573 -29.29 -7.36 -13.83
C GLU A 573 -28.19 -7.82 -14.77
N ALA A 574 -27.79 -6.94 -15.71
CA ALA A 574 -26.64 -7.13 -16.57
C ALA A 574 -25.69 -5.95 -16.38
N ALA A 575 -24.39 -6.20 -16.19
CA ALA A 575 -23.42 -5.13 -16.11
C ALA A 575 -22.15 -5.46 -16.90
N TYR A 576 -21.63 -4.44 -17.60
CA TYR A 576 -20.35 -4.48 -18.30
C TYR A 576 -19.43 -3.43 -17.75
N ASN A 577 -18.28 -3.85 -17.22
CA ASN A 577 -17.24 -2.96 -16.70
C ASN A 577 -15.98 -3.10 -17.54
N LYS A 578 -15.33 -1.97 -17.84
CA LYS A 578 -14.04 -1.94 -18.53
C LYS A 578 -13.13 -0.84 -17.96
N ARG A 579 -11.92 -1.23 -17.59
CA ARG A 579 -10.84 -0.34 -17.18
C ARG A 579 -9.86 -0.13 -18.33
N MET A 580 -9.58 1.11 -18.66
CA MET A 580 -8.65 1.50 -19.72
C MET A 580 -7.29 1.93 -19.17
N ASP A 581 -6.25 1.86 -20.00
CA ASP A 581 -4.88 2.22 -19.63
C ASP A 581 -4.63 3.74 -19.52
N ASN A 582 -5.64 4.56 -19.77
CA ASN A 582 -5.59 6.01 -19.61
C ASN A 582 -6.19 6.51 -18.27
N GLY A 583 -6.59 5.58 -17.40
CA GLY A 583 -7.23 5.90 -16.12
C GLY A 583 -8.75 6.02 -16.17
N LEU A 584 -9.38 5.73 -17.31
CA LEU A 584 -10.82 5.71 -17.46
C LEU A 584 -11.36 4.32 -17.11
N VAL A 585 -12.36 4.28 -16.25
CA VAL A 585 -13.20 3.10 -15.98
C VAL A 585 -14.61 3.47 -16.36
N PHE A 586 -15.28 2.60 -17.14
CA PHE A 586 -16.70 2.78 -17.40
C PHE A 586 -17.48 1.52 -17.08
N THR A 587 -18.69 1.72 -16.63
CA THR A 587 -19.64 0.67 -16.30
C THR A 587 -20.96 0.98 -17.00
N LEU A 588 -21.49 0.00 -17.73
CA LEU A 588 -22.86 0.01 -18.26
C LEU A 588 -23.65 -0.98 -17.42
N LYS A 589 -24.87 -0.61 -17.04
CA LYS A 589 -25.77 -1.44 -16.23
C LYS A 589 -27.17 -1.40 -16.82
N ALA A 590 -27.81 -2.55 -16.87
CA ALA A 590 -29.24 -2.69 -17.15
C ALA A 590 -29.84 -3.49 -16.01
N LEU A 591 -30.91 -2.99 -15.43
CA LEU A 591 -31.60 -3.57 -14.30
C LEU A 591 -33.10 -3.59 -14.58
N TYR A 592 -33.70 -4.78 -14.44
CA TYR A 592 -35.15 -4.97 -14.31
C TYR A 592 -35.48 -5.38 -12.89
N GLU A 593 -36.53 -4.80 -12.31
CA GLU A 593 -37.04 -5.19 -10.99
C GLU A 593 -38.57 -5.15 -11.01
N ASP A 594 -39.20 -6.23 -10.57
CA ASP A 594 -40.62 -6.25 -10.14
C ASP A 594 -40.60 -6.18 -8.59
N ARG A 595 -40.91 -5.00 -8.04
CA ARG A 595 -40.70 -4.61 -6.64
C ARG A 595 -41.95 -4.94 -5.83
N LEU A 596 -41.78 -5.70 -4.77
CA LEU A 596 -42.81 -6.21 -3.89
C LEU A 596 -42.68 -5.61 -2.50
N PRO A 597 -43.70 -4.95 -1.96
CA PRO A 597 -43.71 -4.51 -0.58
C PRO A 597 -43.73 -5.71 0.38
N VAL A 598 -43.12 -5.55 1.53
CA VAL A 598 -43.11 -6.57 2.60
C VAL A 598 -43.31 -5.87 3.95
N GLU A 599 -44.07 -6.52 4.84
CA GLU A 599 -44.45 -5.99 6.13
C GLU A 599 -43.66 -6.64 7.27
N ASN A 600 -43.69 -6.03 8.47
CA ASN A 600 -43.11 -6.63 9.65
C ASN A 600 -43.89 -7.92 10.02
N SER A 601 -43.18 -9.03 10.12
CA SER A 601 -43.72 -10.34 10.52
C SER A 601 -43.34 -10.73 11.94
N SER A 602 -42.42 -10.01 12.57
CA SER A 602 -41.92 -10.35 13.91
C SER A 602 -41.81 -9.11 14.79
N ASP A 603 -42.20 -9.25 16.03
CA ASP A 603 -42.11 -8.26 17.11
C ASP A 603 -41.07 -8.63 18.17
N PHE A 604 -40.32 -9.71 17.95
CA PHE A 604 -39.41 -10.23 18.96
C PHE A 604 -38.19 -9.31 19.14
N ALA A 605 -37.83 -9.07 20.41
CA ALA A 605 -36.55 -8.49 20.84
C ALA A 605 -36.27 -9.02 22.26
N PHE A 606 -35.00 -9.11 22.65
CA PHE A 606 -34.62 -9.56 23.99
C PHE A 606 -35.00 -8.56 25.08
N PHE A 607 -34.93 -7.26 24.74
CA PHE A 607 -35.23 -6.19 25.69
C PHE A 607 -36.30 -5.22 25.15
N GLY A 608 -37.08 -4.69 26.04
CA GLY A 608 -38.16 -3.76 25.74
C GLY A 608 -39.48 -4.49 25.45
N SER A 609 -40.60 -3.85 25.79
CA SER A 609 -41.94 -4.35 25.55
C SER A 609 -42.56 -3.69 24.33
N LYS A 610 -43.47 -4.38 23.62
CA LYS A 610 -44.27 -3.86 22.54
C LYS A 610 -45.11 -2.65 22.97
N THR A 611 -45.60 -2.66 24.20
CA THR A 611 -46.38 -1.59 24.78
C THR A 611 -45.58 -0.32 25.05
N THR A 612 -44.28 -0.46 25.35
CA THR A 612 -43.43 0.69 25.63
C THR A 612 -42.71 1.23 24.41
N LYS A 613 -42.44 0.37 23.37
CA LYS A 613 -41.72 0.73 22.17
C LYS A 613 -42.04 -0.23 21.03
N ALA A 614 -43.00 0.13 20.19
CA ALA A 614 -43.31 -0.63 19.00
C ALA A 614 -42.21 -0.46 17.94
N PHE A 615 -42.01 -1.46 17.08
CA PHE A 615 -41.16 -1.32 15.89
C PHE A 615 -41.87 -0.39 14.88
N THR A 616 -41.05 0.39 14.19
CA THR A 616 -41.49 1.26 13.08
C THR A 616 -41.92 0.42 11.87
N PRO A 617 -42.85 0.91 11.02
CA PRO A 617 -43.25 0.23 9.79
C PRO A 617 -42.06 -0.06 8.88
N ASN A 618 -42.20 -1.04 8.00
CA ASN A 618 -41.14 -1.41 7.05
C ASN A 618 -41.20 -0.59 5.74
N TYR A 619 -41.29 0.71 5.87
CA TYR A 619 -41.10 1.64 4.77
C TYR A 619 -40.44 2.91 5.29
N PRO A 620 -39.86 3.75 4.45
CA PRO A 620 -39.23 5.00 4.86
C PRO A 620 -40.26 6.04 5.38
N PHE A 621 -40.87 5.77 6.52
CA PHE A 621 -41.95 6.57 7.15
C PHE A 621 -41.53 8.02 7.43
N GLU A 622 -40.23 8.30 7.46
CA GLU A 622 -39.68 9.66 7.58
C GLU A 622 -39.89 10.47 6.28
N LYS A 623 -40.25 9.82 5.16
CA LYS A 623 -40.37 10.42 3.83
C LYS A 623 -41.68 10.15 3.12
N ILE A 624 -42.31 9.01 3.38
CA ILE A 624 -43.59 8.59 2.79
C ILE A 624 -44.54 8.12 3.88
N ASP A 625 -45.82 8.36 3.69
CA ASP A 625 -46.85 8.11 4.72
C ASP A 625 -47.41 6.68 4.69
N SER A 626 -47.19 5.94 3.62
CA SER A 626 -47.69 4.58 3.43
C SER A 626 -46.68 3.69 2.68
N GLN A 627 -46.90 2.38 2.79
CA GLN A 627 -46.09 1.43 2.00
C GLN A 627 -46.34 1.66 0.51
N PHE A 628 -45.29 1.45 -0.30
CA PHE A 628 -45.37 1.55 -1.75
C PHE A 628 -46.21 0.38 -2.32
N THR A 629 -46.85 0.59 -3.44
CA THR A 629 -47.54 -0.45 -4.19
C THR A 629 -46.58 -1.21 -5.09
N ARG A 630 -46.88 -2.49 -5.37
CA ARG A 630 -46.10 -3.28 -6.33
C ARG A 630 -46.00 -2.55 -7.65
N HIS A 631 -44.83 -2.46 -8.19
CA HIS A 631 -44.54 -1.82 -9.47
C HIS A 631 -43.29 -2.41 -10.10
N GLN A 632 -43.12 -2.17 -11.39
CA GLN A 632 -41.97 -2.66 -12.15
C GLN A 632 -41.08 -1.48 -12.57
N ALA A 633 -39.78 -1.74 -12.66
CA ALA A 633 -38.79 -0.74 -13.08
C ALA A 633 -37.73 -1.35 -13.99
N VAL A 634 -37.51 -0.71 -15.16
CA VAL A 634 -36.34 -0.92 -16.01
C VAL A 634 -35.43 0.29 -15.87
N VAL A 635 -34.19 0.10 -15.41
CA VAL A 635 -33.23 1.17 -15.20
C VAL A 635 -31.96 0.89 -15.99
N LEU A 636 -31.56 1.79 -16.88
CA LEU A 636 -30.27 1.78 -17.55
C LEU A 636 -29.34 2.75 -16.85
N GLY A 637 -28.13 2.32 -16.54
CA GLY A 637 -27.11 3.12 -15.89
C GLY A 637 -25.81 3.18 -16.67
N ILE A 638 -25.20 4.36 -16.69
CA ILE A 638 -23.84 4.59 -17.21
C ILE A 638 -23.04 5.25 -16.11
N ASN A 639 -21.87 4.69 -15.78
CA ASN A 639 -20.94 5.29 -14.83
C ASN A 639 -19.56 5.41 -15.44
N PHE A 640 -18.97 6.61 -15.35
CA PHE A 640 -17.60 6.90 -15.74
C PHE A 640 -16.81 7.36 -14.54
N GLU A 641 -15.65 6.77 -14.33
CA GLU A 641 -14.64 7.24 -13.40
C GLU A 641 -13.37 7.53 -14.17
N TYR A 642 -12.85 8.73 -14.04
CA TYR A 642 -11.64 9.14 -14.74
C TYR A 642 -10.61 9.69 -13.76
N LYS A 643 -9.43 9.05 -13.73
CA LYS A 643 -8.28 9.46 -12.93
C LYS A 643 -7.20 10.03 -13.86
N PRO A 644 -7.18 11.36 -14.09
CA PRO A 644 -6.20 11.99 -14.97
C PRO A 644 -4.78 11.63 -14.55
N GLY A 645 -3.87 11.41 -15.50
CA GLY A 645 -2.48 11.15 -15.19
C GLY A 645 -2.22 9.85 -14.43
N GLN A 646 -3.14 8.88 -14.45
CA GLN A 646 -2.99 7.57 -13.83
C GLN A 646 -1.67 6.93 -14.25
N LYS A 647 -0.85 6.54 -13.26
CA LYS A 647 0.41 5.85 -13.46
C LYS A 647 0.25 4.35 -13.28
N PHE A 648 1.15 3.59 -13.91
CA PHE A 648 1.08 2.13 -13.93
C PHE A 648 2.44 1.50 -13.67
N ILE A 649 2.40 0.28 -13.13
CA ILE A 649 3.49 -0.70 -13.16
C ILE A 649 3.14 -1.74 -14.21
N GLN A 650 4.07 -2.01 -15.13
CA GLN A 650 3.97 -3.07 -16.14
C GLN A 650 4.71 -4.31 -15.65
N PHE A 651 3.98 -5.30 -15.20
CA PHE A 651 4.51 -6.65 -14.92
C PHE A 651 4.55 -7.48 -16.20
N PRO A 652 5.29 -8.60 -16.26
CA PRO A 652 5.31 -9.50 -17.42
C PRO A 652 3.93 -9.99 -17.86
N ARG A 653 2.99 -10.10 -16.93
CA ARG A 653 1.64 -10.64 -17.18
C ARG A 653 0.50 -9.64 -17.09
N GLY A 654 0.76 -8.37 -16.81
CA GLY A 654 -0.30 -7.36 -16.68
C GLY A 654 0.17 -6.01 -16.19
N LYS A 655 -0.74 -5.04 -16.13
CA LYS A 655 -0.50 -3.70 -15.60
C LYS A 655 -1.25 -3.51 -14.29
N ARG A 656 -0.62 -2.81 -13.35
CA ARG A 656 -1.22 -2.39 -12.08
C ARG A 656 -1.27 -0.86 -12.03
N PRO A 657 -2.41 -0.23 -11.74
CA PRO A 657 -2.46 1.20 -11.43
C PRO A 657 -1.79 1.47 -10.06
N ILE A 658 -1.11 2.61 -9.94
CA ILE A 658 -0.41 3.04 -8.71
C ILE A 658 -0.77 4.46 -8.30
N GLY A 659 -1.90 4.97 -8.77
CA GLY A 659 -2.40 6.28 -8.41
C GLY A 659 -2.05 7.38 -9.40
N SER A 660 -2.50 8.57 -9.09
CA SER A 660 -2.29 9.81 -9.81
C SER A 660 -2.08 10.93 -8.78
N LYS A 661 -1.54 12.04 -9.21
CA LYS A 661 -1.47 13.28 -8.44
C LYS A 661 -2.69 14.19 -8.62
N TYR A 662 -3.64 13.79 -9.44
CA TYR A 662 -4.86 14.54 -9.73
C TYR A 662 -6.05 13.85 -9.10
N PRO A 663 -7.12 14.60 -8.76
CA PRO A 663 -8.35 14.02 -8.24
C PRO A 663 -9.01 13.09 -9.25
N THR A 664 -9.85 12.21 -8.76
CA THR A 664 -10.71 11.35 -9.58
C THR A 664 -12.01 12.08 -9.88
N LEU A 665 -12.44 12.04 -11.13
CA LEU A 665 -13.68 12.61 -11.62
C LEU A 665 -14.67 11.46 -11.85
N GLY A 666 -15.88 11.59 -11.35
CA GLY A 666 -16.97 10.64 -11.55
C GLY A 666 -18.14 11.30 -12.27
N PHE A 667 -18.77 10.55 -13.18
CA PHE A 667 -20.04 10.89 -13.80
C PHE A 667 -20.91 9.66 -13.78
N SER A 668 -22.15 9.80 -13.33
CA SER A 668 -23.17 8.77 -13.45
C SER A 668 -24.44 9.35 -14.03
N TYR A 669 -25.10 8.54 -14.85
CA TYR A 669 -26.42 8.81 -15.40
C TYR A 669 -27.25 7.54 -15.33
N GLU A 670 -28.47 7.66 -14.86
CA GLU A 670 -29.45 6.58 -14.77
C GLU A 670 -30.75 7.01 -15.37
N LYS A 671 -31.36 6.12 -16.18
CA LYS A 671 -32.64 6.33 -16.84
C LYS A 671 -33.62 5.22 -16.47
N GLY A 672 -34.71 5.59 -15.83
CA GLY A 672 -35.90 4.75 -15.72
C GLY A 672 -36.69 4.82 -17.03
N ILE A 673 -37.03 3.68 -17.62
CA ILE A 673 -37.69 3.60 -18.93
C ILE A 673 -39.09 3.04 -18.77
N LYS A 674 -40.07 3.86 -19.02
CA LYS A 674 -41.50 3.49 -18.96
C LYS A 674 -41.92 2.53 -20.08
N ASN A 675 -42.89 1.69 -19.82
CA ASN A 675 -43.57 0.77 -20.76
C ASN A 675 -42.69 -0.37 -21.33
N ILE A 676 -41.39 -0.46 -21.01
CA ILE A 676 -40.56 -1.59 -21.39
C ILE A 676 -40.67 -2.66 -20.30
N LEU A 677 -41.03 -3.90 -20.67
CA LEU A 677 -41.22 -5.04 -19.75
C LEU A 677 -42.17 -4.69 -18.58
N GLY A 678 -43.21 -3.87 -18.85
CA GLY A 678 -44.14 -3.43 -17.82
C GLY A 678 -43.63 -2.37 -16.84
N SER A 679 -42.51 -1.72 -17.14
CA SER A 679 -41.92 -0.70 -16.25
C SER A 679 -42.82 0.50 -16.09
N ASP A 680 -43.06 0.91 -14.85
CA ASP A 680 -43.78 2.10 -14.45
C ASP A 680 -42.84 3.31 -14.26
N ALA A 681 -41.51 3.07 -14.06
CA ALA A 681 -40.50 4.09 -13.78
C ALA A 681 -40.20 4.96 -15.01
N ASP A 682 -40.27 6.29 -14.83
CA ASP A 682 -39.96 7.30 -15.84
C ASP A 682 -39.15 8.42 -15.22
N PHE A 683 -37.83 8.33 -15.27
CA PHE A 683 -36.92 9.34 -14.70
C PHE A 683 -35.57 9.39 -15.40
N ASP A 684 -34.90 10.53 -15.29
CA ASP A 684 -33.52 10.73 -15.71
C ASP A 684 -32.74 11.38 -14.57
N ARG A 685 -31.78 10.65 -13.98
CA ARG A 685 -30.94 11.10 -12.86
C ARG A 685 -29.49 11.19 -13.29
N TRP A 686 -28.83 12.29 -12.95
CA TRP A 686 -27.41 12.49 -13.21
C TRP A 686 -26.65 12.86 -11.95
N ARG A 687 -25.36 12.57 -11.93
CA ARG A 687 -24.44 13.01 -10.87
C ARG A 687 -23.04 13.19 -11.44
N VAL A 688 -22.38 14.28 -11.05
CA VAL A 688 -20.95 14.55 -11.23
C VAL A 688 -20.30 14.60 -9.87
N SER A 689 -19.14 14.00 -9.72
CA SER A 689 -18.41 13.96 -8.45
C SER A 689 -16.91 14.10 -8.65
N VAL A 690 -16.24 14.67 -7.65
CA VAL A 690 -14.78 14.77 -7.58
C VAL A 690 -14.33 14.36 -6.18
N TRP A 691 -13.28 13.53 -6.11
CA TRP A 691 -12.70 13.11 -4.83
C TRP A 691 -11.20 12.89 -4.94
N ASP A 692 -10.53 13.12 -3.83
CA ASP A 692 -9.10 12.88 -3.72
C ASP A 692 -8.68 12.59 -2.28
N ASP A 693 -7.44 12.15 -2.15
CA ASP A 693 -6.76 11.81 -0.93
C ASP A 693 -5.35 12.41 -0.96
N ILE A 694 -5.19 13.55 -0.30
CA ILE A 694 -4.01 14.41 -0.40
C ILE A 694 -3.15 14.26 0.85
N ASN A 695 -1.92 13.79 0.67
CA ASN A 695 -0.93 13.77 1.75
C ASN A 695 -0.24 15.15 1.86
N LEU A 696 -0.58 15.90 2.90
CA LEU A 696 -0.01 17.21 3.23
C LEU A 696 1.25 17.12 4.09
N LYS A 697 1.88 15.93 4.16
CA LYS A 697 3.14 15.67 4.87
C LYS A 697 3.02 16.01 6.37
N LEU A 698 3.84 16.98 6.85
CA LEU A 698 3.85 17.38 8.26
C LEU A 698 2.50 17.82 8.79
N LEU A 699 1.63 18.35 7.94
CA LEU A 699 0.29 18.81 8.33
C LEU A 699 -0.73 17.68 8.40
N GLY A 700 -0.41 16.49 7.89
CA GLY A 700 -1.31 15.35 7.91
C GLY A 700 -1.86 14.96 6.53
N ARG A 701 -3.08 14.45 6.48
CA ARG A 701 -3.73 13.92 5.28
C ARG A 701 -5.15 14.44 5.19
N THR A 702 -5.51 14.95 4.02
CA THR A 702 -6.86 15.45 3.73
C THR A 702 -7.55 14.54 2.72
N ARG A 703 -8.80 14.21 2.99
CA ARG A 703 -9.66 13.44 2.10
C ARG A 703 -10.93 14.23 1.85
N TYR A 704 -11.38 14.26 0.61
CA TYR A 704 -12.65 14.92 0.30
C TYR A 704 -13.40 14.20 -0.82
N ARG A 705 -14.71 14.37 -0.81
CA ARG A 705 -15.61 13.94 -1.88
C ARG A 705 -16.71 14.99 -2.03
N ILE A 706 -16.81 15.57 -3.21
CA ILE A 706 -17.81 16.59 -3.54
C ILE A 706 -18.58 16.08 -4.76
N GLY A 707 -19.87 16.28 -4.76
CA GLY A 707 -20.74 15.90 -5.89
C GLY A 707 -21.88 16.87 -6.06
N VAL A 708 -22.33 16.98 -7.28
CA VAL A 708 -23.58 17.66 -7.66
C VAL A 708 -24.38 16.72 -8.54
N GLY A 709 -25.69 16.84 -8.48
CA GLY A 709 -26.57 15.99 -9.28
C GLY A 709 -28.01 16.47 -9.23
N GLY A 710 -28.90 15.69 -9.78
CA GLY A 710 -30.33 15.99 -9.79
C GLY A 710 -31.09 15.13 -10.78
N PHE A 711 -32.37 15.42 -10.90
CA PHE A 711 -33.25 14.79 -11.86
C PHE A 711 -33.52 15.76 -13.02
N ILE A 712 -33.32 15.31 -14.24
CA ILE A 712 -33.70 16.05 -15.46
C ILE A 712 -35.18 15.79 -15.74
N ASN A 713 -35.62 14.56 -15.50
CA ASN A 713 -36.99 14.11 -15.59
C ASN A 713 -37.31 13.31 -14.30
N ASP A 714 -38.42 13.64 -13.67
CA ASP A 714 -38.94 12.99 -12.47
C ASP A 714 -40.43 12.67 -12.57
N ASN A 715 -40.91 12.36 -13.79
CA ASN A 715 -42.32 12.07 -14.09
C ASN A 715 -42.88 10.94 -13.21
N THR A 716 -42.14 9.85 -13.04
CA THR A 716 -42.52 8.75 -12.16
C THR A 716 -41.26 8.19 -11.49
N VAL A 717 -41.00 8.63 -10.28
CA VAL A 717 -39.86 8.17 -9.46
C VAL A 717 -40.42 7.47 -8.23
N PHE A 718 -39.99 6.26 -8.00
CA PHE A 718 -40.33 5.50 -6.78
C PHE A 718 -39.28 5.74 -5.70
N ILE A 719 -39.65 5.56 -4.45
CA ILE A 719 -38.77 5.82 -3.29
C ILE A 719 -37.42 5.09 -3.38
N GLN A 720 -37.39 3.92 -4.01
CA GLN A 720 -36.16 3.14 -4.25
C GLN A 720 -35.19 3.79 -5.27
N ASP A 721 -35.68 4.77 -6.03
CA ASP A 721 -34.91 5.46 -7.07
C ASP A 721 -34.63 6.94 -6.70
N TYR A 722 -35.08 7.40 -5.52
CA TYR A 722 -34.75 8.74 -5.01
C TYR A 722 -33.25 8.90 -4.85
N GLN A 723 -32.77 10.12 -4.86
CA GLN A 723 -31.46 10.43 -4.33
C GLN A 723 -31.54 10.37 -2.80
N HIS A 724 -30.95 9.34 -2.24
CA HIS A 724 -30.80 9.22 -0.79
C HIS A 724 -29.47 9.85 -0.35
N PHE A 725 -29.49 10.56 0.79
CA PHE A 725 -28.30 11.01 1.49
C PHE A 725 -28.02 9.99 2.60
N ASN A 726 -26.91 9.25 2.47
CA ASN A 726 -26.59 8.14 3.37
C ASN A 726 -26.46 8.63 4.84
N GLY A 727 -27.54 8.53 5.61
CA GLY A 727 -27.59 8.88 7.01
C GLY A 727 -27.01 7.80 7.92
N ASN A 728 -26.89 8.11 9.21
CA ASN A 728 -26.50 7.18 10.26
C ASN A 728 -27.15 7.54 11.59
N GLN A 729 -27.97 6.64 12.11
CA GLN A 729 -28.61 6.77 13.42
C GLN A 729 -28.01 5.81 14.48
N LEU A 730 -26.92 5.11 14.12
CA LEU A 730 -26.24 4.16 15.00
C LEU A 730 -25.10 4.84 15.76
N ILE A 731 -24.70 4.25 16.91
CA ILE A 731 -23.50 4.71 17.63
C ILE A 731 -22.20 4.37 16.84
N PHE A 732 -22.25 3.36 15.99
CA PHE A 732 -21.12 3.02 15.14
C PHE A 732 -21.01 3.99 13.97
N ALA A 733 -19.81 4.52 13.74
CA ALA A 733 -19.55 5.41 12.62
C ALA A 733 -19.74 4.69 11.28
N SER A 734 -20.38 5.37 10.34
CA SER A 734 -20.39 5.00 8.93
C SER A 734 -19.17 5.59 8.19
N GLU A 735 -18.98 5.25 6.92
CA GLU A 735 -17.88 5.78 6.10
C GLU A 735 -18.02 7.30 5.92
N TYR A 736 -17.11 8.10 6.53
CA TYR A 736 -17.19 9.56 6.57
C TYR A 736 -17.24 10.24 5.20
N LEU A 737 -16.62 9.68 4.18
CA LEU A 737 -16.60 10.28 2.83
C LEU A 737 -17.82 9.88 1.97
N ASN A 738 -18.75 9.13 2.52
CA ASN A 738 -19.94 8.68 1.79
C ASN A 738 -21.22 8.73 2.64
N SER A 739 -21.12 9.12 3.91
CA SER A 739 -22.25 9.09 4.83
C SER A 739 -22.24 10.28 5.79
N PHE A 740 -23.41 10.67 6.22
CA PHE A 740 -23.66 11.63 7.29
C PHE A 740 -23.78 10.87 8.61
N GLN A 741 -23.14 11.35 9.65
CA GLN A 741 -23.03 10.63 10.92
C GLN A 741 -24.23 10.78 11.83
N LEU A 742 -25.04 11.84 11.65
CA LEU A 742 -26.23 12.12 12.48
C LEU A 742 -27.50 12.30 11.66
N ALA A 743 -27.42 12.35 10.34
CA ALA A 743 -28.61 12.49 9.50
C ALA A 743 -29.50 11.26 9.56
N PRO A 744 -30.85 11.42 9.51
CA PRO A 744 -31.76 10.31 9.34
C PRO A 744 -31.56 9.62 8.00
N TYR A 745 -31.96 8.33 7.89
CA TYR A 745 -31.67 7.54 6.70
C TYR A 745 -32.45 7.97 5.46
N TYR A 746 -33.67 8.45 5.62
CA TYR A 746 -34.58 8.68 4.48
C TYR A 746 -35.22 10.08 4.44
N ALA A 747 -35.33 10.78 5.57
CA ALA A 747 -36.07 12.05 5.67
C ALA A 747 -35.67 13.09 4.62
N ASN A 748 -34.40 13.16 4.27
CA ASN A 748 -33.87 14.16 3.35
C ASN A 748 -33.77 13.67 1.89
N SER A 749 -34.30 12.47 1.59
CA SER A 749 -34.27 11.94 0.21
C SER A 749 -35.04 12.84 -0.74
N THR A 750 -34.56 12.94 -1.99
CA THR A 750 -35.09 13.95 -2.92
C THR A 750 -35.17 13.44 -4.36
N THR A 751 -36.07 14.01 -5.14
CA THR A 751 -36.15 13.94 -6.60
C THR A 751 -35.89 15.29 -7.25
N ALA A 752 -35.36 16.26 -6.52
CA ALA A 752 -35.12 17.61 -7.01
C ALA A 752 -34.19 17.64 -8.23
N SER A 753 -34.40 18.64 -9.09
CA SER A 753 -33.57 18.83 -10.29
C SER A 753 -32.12 19.19 -9.98
N PHE A 754 -31.83 19.61 -8.75
CA PHE A 754 -30.49 19.92 -8.30
C PHE A 754 -30.28 19.57 -6.83
N TYR A 755 -29.12 18.99 -6.53
CA TYR A 755 -28.56 18.89 -5.19
C TYR A 755 -27.03 19.00 -5.24
N ALA A 756 -26.46 19.41 -4.12
CA ALA A 756 -25.01 19.36 -3.89
C ALA A 756 -24.72 18.54 -2.61
N ILE A 757 -23.60 17.81 -2.61
CA ILE A 757 -23.15 17.00 -1.49
C ILE A 757 -21.64 17.16 -1.32
N GLY A 758 -21.19 17.28 -0.08
CA GLY A 758 -19.77 17.41 0.21
C GLY A 758 -19.39 16.66 1.49
N HIS A 759 -18.26 15.96 1.43
CA HIS A 759 -17.63 15.30 2.57
C HIS A 759 -16.18 15.72 2.61
N PHE A 760 -15.73 16.12 3.78
CA PHE A 760 -14.35 16.55 4.04
C PHE A 760 -13.86 15.97 5.35
N GLU A 761 -12.65 15.41 5.35
CA GLU A 761 -12.02 14.83 6.50
C GLU A 761 -10.52 15.14 6.50
N HIS A 762 -9.98 15.57 7.63
CA HIS A 762 -8.56 15.83 7.82
C HIS A 762 -8.01 15.04 9.00
N HIS A 763 -7.00 14.22 8.73
CA HIS A 763 -6.24 13.43 9.71
C HIS A 763 -4.96 14.19 10.04
N PHE A 764 -4.84 14.72 11.25
CA PHE A 764 -3.67 15.50 11.68
C PHE A 764 -2.42 14.65 11.96
N ASN A 765 -2.56 13.33 12.04
CA ASN A 765 -1.45 12.38 12.23
C ASN A 765 -0.47 12.79 13.34
N GLY A 766 -0.97 13.33 14.44
CA GLY A 766 -0.17 13.78 15.58
C GLY A 766 0.41 15.19 15.48
N PHE A 767 0.15 15.94 14.42
CA PHE A 767 0.64 17.33 14.28
C PHE A 767 0.26 18.22 15.47
N LEU A 768 -0.95 18.08 15.99
CA LEU A 768 -1.45 18.82 17.16
C LEU A 768 -1.27 18.02 18.46
N THR A 769 -1.71 16.76 18.47
CA THR A 769 -1.77 15.93 19.68
C THR A 769 -0.42 15.58 20.26
N ASN A 770 0.63 15.48 19.45
CA ASN A 770 1.98 15.21 19.96
C ASN A 770 2.61 16.37 20.75
N LYS A 771 2.02 17.54 20.69
CA LYS A 771 2.38 18.69 21.53
C LYS A 771 1.83 18.56 22.96
N ILE A 772 0.82 17.73 23.15
CA ILE A 772 0.13 17.52 24.44
C ILE A 772 0.67 16.23 25.06
N PRO A 773 1.30 16.30 26.28
CA PRO A 773 2.00 15.15 26.91
C PRO A 773 1.18 13.87 27.02
N PHE A 774 -0.09 13.97 27.35
CA PHE A 774 -0.99 12.84 27.50
C PHE A 774 -1.23 12.10 26.15
N PHE A 775 -1.66 12.81 25.13
CA PHE A 775 -1.97 12.22 23.82
C PHE A 775 -0.75 11.67 23.08
N ARG A 776 0.40 12.32 23.22
CA ARG A 776 1.66 11.84 22.62
C ARG A 776 2.13 10.50 23.19
N ARG A 777 1.91 10.24 24.50
CA ARG A 777 2.24 8.95 25.13
C ARG A 777 1.34 7.83 24.63
N LEU A 778 0.07 8.12 24.43
CA LEU A 778 -0.93 7.19 23.92
C LEU A 778 -0.86 7.03 22.41
N ASN A 779 -0.16 7.92 21.71
CA ASN A 779 -0.06 7.97 20.25
C ASN A 779 -1.45 8.12 19.59
N TRP A 780 -2.34 8.91 20.22
CA TRP A 780 -3.65 9.23 19.70
C TRP A 780 -3.60 10.48 18.83
N PHE A 781 -4.29 10.43 17.70
CA PHE A 781 -4.25 11.51 16.72
C PHE A 781 -5.60 12.20 16.61
N LEU A 782 -5.55 13.52 16.44
CA LEU A 782 -6.75 14.30 16.14
C LEU A 782 -7.17 14.02 14.69
N VAL A 783 -8.47 13.89 14.49
CA VAL A 783 -9.14 13.90 13.19
C VAL A 783 -10.32 14.86 13.27
N GLY A 784 -10.63 15.54 12.17
CA GLY A 784 -11.79 16.41 12.10
C GLY A 784 -12.27 16.59 10.69
N GLY A 785 -13.50 17.05 10.55
CA GLY A 785 -14.08 17.27 9.23
C GLY A 785 -15.50 17.80 9.27
N ALA A 786 -16.10 17.85 8.10
CA ALA A 786 -17.47 18.29 7.91
C ALA A 786 -18.11 17.56 6.73
N ASN A 787 -19.42 17.31 6.85
CA ASN A 787 -20.25 16.78 5.78
C ASN A 787 -21.44 17.73 5.59
N ALA A 788 -21.83 17.96 4.36
CA ALA A 788 -22.97 18.81 4.05
C ALA A 788 -23.71 18.32 2.80
N PHE A 789 -25.00 18.53 2.75
CA PHE A 789 -25.76 18.54 1.52
C PHE A 789 -26.68 19.75 1.45
N TYR A 790 -27.01 20.13 0.25
CA TYR A 790 -27.93 21.19 -0.06
C TYR A 790 -28.84 20.78 -1.20
N VAL A 791 -30.14 20.87 -1.01
CA VAL A 791 -31.18 20.74 -2.04
C VAL A 791 -31.86 22.08 -2.26
N ASN A 792 -32.42 22.65 -1.19
CA ASN A 792 -33.04 23.96 -1.15
C ASN A 792 -33.01 24.53 0.28
N ARG A 793 -33.70 25.66 0.53
CA ARG A 793 -33.73 26.29 1.86
C ARG A 793 -34.33 25.40 2.95
N ASP A 794 -35.30 24.53 2.58
CA ASP A 794 -36.03 23.68 3.52
C ASP A 794 -35.46 22.26 3.61
N ASN A 795 -34.51 21.93 2.76
CA ASN A 795 -33.81 20.63 2.77
C ASN A 795 -32.30 20.86 2.58
N ASN A 796 -31.64 21.20 3.65
CA ASN A 796 -30.19 21.36 3.73
C ASN A 796 -29.69 20.82 5.07
N TYR A 797 -28.46 20.37 5.10
CA TYR A 797 -27.85 19.74 6.26
C TYR A 797 -26.34 19.99 6.28
N ILE A 798 -25.84 20.27 7.45
CA ILE A 798 -24.40 20.32 7.71
C ILE A 798 -24.11 19.65 9.04
N GLU A 799 -23.03 18.88 9.08
CA GLU A 799 -22.46 18.37 10.33
C GLU A 799 -20.96 18.62 10.35
N ALA A 800 -20.45 18.91 11.52
CA ALA A 800 -19.02 18.97 11.79
C ALA A 800 -18.65 17.93 12.84
N PHE A 801 -17.47 17.37 12.73
CA PHE A 801 -16.98 16.37 13.67
C PHE A 801 -15.53 16.61 14.05
N ALA A 802 -15.19 16.23 15.27
CA ALA A 802 -13.84 16.16 15.77
C ALA A 802 -13.69 14.92 16.64
N GLY A 803 -12.57 14.23 16.51
CA GLY A 803 -12.36 13.00 17.23
C GLY A 803 -10.91 12.63 17.40
N LEU A 804 -10.71 11.51 18.08
CA LEU A 804 -9.42 10.89 18.31
C LEU A 804 -9.39 9.54 17.63
N GLU A 805 -8.37 9.31 16.85
CA GLU A 805 -8.09 8.05 16.17
C GLU A 805 -6.78 7.43 16.65
N ASN A 806 -6.47 6.24 16.16
CA ASN A 806 -5.32 5.43 16.58
C ASN A 806 -5.40 4.94 18.03
N ILE A 807 -6.58 4.92 18.60
CA ILE A 807 -6.84 4.35 19.93
C ILE A 807 -6.62 2.83 19.81
N PHE A 808 -5.65 2.32 20.58
CA PHE A 808 -5.14 0.94 20.43
C PHE A 808 -4.75 0.57 18.99
N LYS A 809 -4.40 1.59 18.16
CA LYS A 809 -4.06 1.47 16.73
C LYS A 809 -5.21 1.04 15.80
N VAL A 810 -6.43 0.91 16.32
CA VAL A 810 -7.59 0.36 15.58
C VAL A 810 -8.82 1.24 15.68
N LEU A 811 -9.06 1.85 16.84
CA LEU A 811 -10.32 2.54 17.12
C LEU A 811 -10.22 4.05 16.88
N ARG A 812 -11.38 4.60 16.59
CA ARG A 812 -11.66 6.04 16.45
C ARG A 812 -12.94 6.39 17.22
N VAL A 813 -12.94 7.52 17.88
CA VAL A 813 -14.09 8.07 18.61
C VAL A 813 -14.26 9.53 18.24
N ASP A 814 -15.44 9.91 17.76
CA ASP A 814 -15.77 11.25 17.28
C ASP A 814 -16.97 11.83 18.01
N VAL A 815 -16.91 13.11 18.26
CA VAL A 815 -18.07 13.95 18.61
C VAL A 815 -18.52 14.65 17.33
N VAL A 816 -19.78 14.52 17.02
CA VAL A 816 -20.39 15.07 15.81
C VAL A 816 -21.51 16.02 16.23
N ALA A 817 -21.53 17.22 15.66
CA ALA A 817 -22.61 18.21 15.82
C ALA A 817 -23.25 18.48 14.46
N SER A 818 -24.58 18.49 14.40
CA SER A 818 -25.32 18.70 13.14
C SER A 818 -26.29 19.84 13.21
N TYR A 819 -26.58 20.42 12.05
CA TYR A 819 -27.59 21.43 11.84
C TYR A 819 -28.45 21.06 10.63
N LEU A 820 -29.74 21.02 10.81
CA LEU A 820 -30.74 20.76 9.77
C LEU A 820 -31.55 22.02 9.50
N ASN A 821 -31.64 22.46 8.25
CA ASN A 821 -32.42 23.61 7.80
C ASN A 821 -32.12 24.89 8.61
N GLY A 822 -30.84 25.11 8.97
CA GLY A 822 -30.42 26.29 9.75
C GLY A 822 -30.84 26.28 11.21
N LYS A 823 -31.50 25.22 11.72
CA LYS A 823 -31.89 25.09 13.14
C LYS A 823 -30.80 24.32 13.89
N SER A 824 -30.71 24.55 15.21
CA SER A 824 -29.83 23.78 16.08
C SER A 824 -30.15 22.31 15.96
N GLY A 825 -29.12 21.53 15.64
CA GLY A 825 -29.27 20.10 15.46
C GLY A 825 -28.90 19.30 16.71
N THR A 826 -28.53 18.08 16.50
CA THR A 826 -28.13 17.13 17.54
C THR A 826 -26.62 17.03 17.67
N VAL A 827 -26.17 16.70 18.89
CA VAL A 827 -24.79 16.28 19.14
C VAL A 827 -24.79 14.81 19.45
N GLY A 828 -23.89 14.05 18.87
CA GLY A 828 -23.78 12.61 19.07
C GLY A 828 -22.36 12.11 19.08
N LEU A 829 -22.15 10.97 19.73
CA LEU A 829 -20.90 10.23 19.76
C LEU A 829 -20.91 9.18 18.66
N ARG A 830 -19.76 8.98 18.01
CA ARG A 830 -19.56 7.91 17.03
C ARG A 830 -18.30 7.13 17.36
N ILE A 831 -18.39 5.81 17.26
CA ILE A 831 -17.27 4.89 17.46
C ILE A 831 -17.03 4.18 16.13
N GLY A 832 -15.82 4.29 15.60
CA GLY A 832 -15.45 3.73 14.31
C GLY A 832 -14.09 3.07 14.31
N LEU A 833 -13.67 2.62 13.15
CA LEU A 833 -12.31 2.16 12.91
C LEU A 833 -11.45 3.32 12.42
N GLY A 834 -10.23 3.42 12.94
CA GLY A 834 -9.28 4.45 12.55
C GLY A 834 -7.88 4.14 13.04
N GLY A 835 -6.90 4.93 12.58
CA GLY A 835 -5.49 4.71 12.90
C GLY A 835 -4.80 3.72 11.98
N VAL A 836 -3.55 3.38 12.30
CA VAL A 836 -2.64 2.66 11.39
C VAL A 836 -3.12 1.27 11.00
N LEU A 837 -3.72 0.54 11.93
CA LEU A 837 -4.26 -0.80 11.66
C LEU A 837 -5.75 -0.74 11.31
N GLY A 838 -6.52 0.17 11.91
CA GLY A 838 -7.95 0.31 11.66
C GLY A 838 -8.26 0.68 10.21
N ASN A 839 -7.47 1.54 9.59
CA ASN A 839 -7.59 1.94 8.18
C ASN A 839 -7.25 0.81 7.19
N SER A 840 -6.56 -0.23 7.64
CA SER A 840 -6.24 -1.41 6.82
C SER A 840 -7.22 -2.57 7.02
N ILE A 841 -8.09 -2.49 8.01
CA ILE A 841 -9.13 -3.50 8.26
C ILE A 841 -10.32 -3.21 7.33
N ASN A 842 -10.34 -3.87 6.19
CA ASN A 842 -11.51 -3.91 5.32
C ASN A 842 -12.55 -4.84 5.94
N ILE A 843 -13.44 -4.28 6.76
CA ILE A 843 -14.60 -5.03 7.25
C ILE A 843 -15.60 -5.05 6.09
N GLY A 844 -15.47 -6.06 5.24
CA GLY A 844 -16.23 -6.42 4.06
C GLY A 844 -17.25 -5.39 3.55
N ARG A 845 -17.01 -4.88 2.34
CA ARG A 845 -18.03 -4.30 1.48
C ARG A 845 -18.87 -5.39 0.85
#